data_90858561ea4dc3db8972407022358802
#
_entry.id   90858561ea4dc3db8972407022358802
#
_cell.length_a   1.000
_cell.length_b   1.000
_cell.length_c   1.000
_cell.angle_alpha   90.00
_cell.angle_beta   90.00
_cell.angle_gamma   90.00
#
_symmetry.space_group_name_H-M   'P 1'
#
loop_
_entity.id
_entity.type
_entity.pdbx_description
1 polymer ?
#
loop_
_entity_poly.entity_id
_entity_poly.type
_entity_poly.pdbx_seq_one_letter_code
_entity_poly.pdbx_strand_id
1 'polypeptide(L)'
;MRRLLLIAGGAIGVAILIVAAVVGYAYLNLNSIIAANRARLLDRASAALGRPIEAGEIKASLGWGVAIDVTGVKLADDPAFSQLPFVQASDVFLKVELLPLLHKEVKVTELVLRQPQIRVIRDAAGSLNVSTLAKRGAASAGNPAEPGTASQPESEALPRLAARAPETVSPSAVNKLVIQTFTIEDGRVSYVDKQAGGAPVTVNAVNLKVAHFNLAKPFDVTLDLAAFGDRKNLEVSGMAGPLVKDGAIDTGAIPLNLDASVGPLTLAQLKSVPQVAKALPRALAISGEIAMQGKLAGTLDAVNFDASGDLSSNHVAYAPSFDKPAGTTLKFTASGARTAGNVSVRQAKLTLANLQANLTDINMAKGRLRAHVDTNRFDLSPIARMIARAQPYNPTGAAEVHTAVTFTDSKPALDGTVVLSNVSAAMPNGKTPPVGDVNGTIRMAGNTASAGPLTLKLGSGNAQFQASADSIQPLHASYQLSADKIVVAELVPSRKDAGDENLTRVSASGTLSNGGGALTGATKLSAASGLLSNVPFTTLALDANYGGDRFTVNSLAFNAFSGSIGAAGMVIIGAAPAFNFNIDAQNIDMQAALGSRHSKAADTIRGSLTGNLHIAGQGKGLDQIKPTMRGAGRARMGNGKLVGVNIVGQALRKADNVPGIGALVPASIVANHPELFKSPDTDIQDASLTFTILGPRITSHDLVAHSTDYSIFADGWFDLDKNLDLAAKILLSKPFSSELVAAKHNVSYLTNSDGAVEIPLQVAGRLPHPAVAPNLTIIAQRAATHAVQGRVGELIQKNGLGGLLKKKGLGGLLGGFGGGNN
;
A
#
# COMPACT_ATOMS: atom_id res chain seq x y z
N MET A 1 -61.80 27.93 84.72
CA MET A 1 -61.08 27.51 83.47
C MET A 1 -61.97 27.32 82.22
N ARG A 2 -63.18 26.74 82.31
CA ARG A 2 -64.05 26.48 81.14
C ARG A 2 -64.50 27.78 80.37
N ARG A 3 -64.81 28.88 81.12
CA ARG A 3 -65.15 30.16 80.45
C ARG A 3 -64.02 30.92 79.81
N LEU A 4 -62.79 30.76 80.29
CA LEU A 4 -61.60 31.41 79.64
C LEU A 4 -61.24 30.71 78.34
N LEU A 5 -61.40 29.39 78.25
CA LEU A 5 -61.17 28.61 77.05
C LEU A 5 -62.24 28.88 75.95
N LEU A 6 -63.50 29.17 76.32
CA LEU A 6 -64.51 29.53 75.33
C LEU A 6 -64.34 31.01 74.81
N ILE A 7 -63.83 31.92 75.61
CA ILE A 7 -63.52 33.26 75.20
C ILE A 7 -62.23 33.27 74.31
N ALA A 8 -61.20 32.51 74.65
CA ALA A 8 -60.01 32.37 73.84
C ALA A 8 -60.30 31.67 72.51
N GLY A 9 -61.15 30.59 72.51
CA GLY A 9 -61.64 29.96 71.33
C GLY A 9 -62.40 30.83 70.36
N GLY A 10 -63.33 31.72 70.97
CA GLY A 10 -64.00 32.69 70.14
C GLY A 10 -63.15 33.78 69.58
N ALA A 11 -62.14 34.27 70.30
CA ALA A 11 -61.21 35.24 69.81
C ALA A 11 -60.30 34.70 68.67
N ILE A 12 -59.89 33.47 68.78
CA ILE A 12 -59.14 32.74 67.72
C ILE A 12 -60.06 32.52 66.53
N GLY A 13 -61.32 32.13 66.70
CA GLY A 13 -62.29 32.01 65.62
C GLY A 13 -62.61 33.32 64.88
N VAL A 14 -62.76 34.43 65.62
CA VAL A 14 -62.88 35.77 64.99
C VAL A 14 -61.60 36.19 64.27
N ALA A 15 -60.40 35.92 64.82
CA ALA A 15 -59.13 36.18 64.17
C ALA A 15 -58.95 35.39 62.84
N ILE A 16 -59.34 34.13 62.86
CA ILE A 16 -59.35 33.29 61.64
C ILE A 16 -60.34 33.80 60.60
N LEU A 17 -61.56 34.27 61.02
CA LEU A 17 -62.54 34.85 60.13
C LEU A 17 -62.09 36.21 59.57
N ILE A 18 -61.38 37.03 60.32
CA ILE A 18 -60.75 38.28 59.80
C ILE A 18 -59.63 37.98 58.81
N VAL A 19 -58.80 37.02 59.18
CA VAL A 19 -57.75 36.60 58.23
C VAL A 19 -58.33 36.02 56.95
N ALA A 20 -59.35 35.18 57.06
CA ALA A 20 -60.08 34.64 55.90
C ALA A 20 -60.79 35.73 55.08
N ALA A 21 -61.36 36.77 55.70
CA ALA A 21 -61.98 37.89 55.03
C ALA A 21 -60.93 38.81 54.35
N VAL A 22 -59.82 39.07 55.00
CA VAL A 22 -58.70 39.81 54.40
C VAL A 22 -58.04 39.06 53.25
N VAL A 23 -57.87 37.75 53.41
CA VAL A 23 -57.37 36.89 52.32
C VAL A 23 -58.39 36.82 51.18
N GLY A 24 -59.67 36.68 51.47
CA GLY A 24 -60.71 36.65 50.47
C GLY A 24 -60.90 38.03 49.77
N TYR A 25 -60.81 39.15 50.49
CA TYR A 25 -60.75 40.44 49.86
C TYR A 25 -59.50 40.65 48.96
N ALA A 26 -58.31 40.25 49.46
CA ALA A 26 -57.06 40.21 48.68
C ALA A 26 -57.19 39.37 47.46
N TYR A 27 -57.80 38.11 47.60
CA TYR A 27 -58.06 37.24 46.51
C TYR A 27 -58.98 37.89 45.44
N LEU A 28 -60.03 38.47 45.77
CA LEU A 28 -60.96 39.07 44.83
C LEU A 28 -60.44 40.36 44.14
N ASN A 29 -59.52 41.08 44.78
CA ASN A 29 -59.03 42.40 44.29
C ASN A 29 -57.53 42.31 43.86
N LEU A 30 -56.89 41.15 43.94
CA LEU A 30 -55.45 41.01 43.70
C LEU A 30 -55.05 41.51 42.31
N ASN A 31 -55.77 41.17 41.27
CA ASN A 31 -55.49 41.60 39.91
C ASN A 31 -55.68 43.12 39.68
N SER A 32 -56.64 43.72 40.30
CA SER A 32 -56.88 45.18 40.27
C SER A 32 -55.73 45.97 40.96
N ILE A 33 -55.25 45.44 42.11
CA ILE A 33 -54.13 46.05 42.86
C ILE A 33 -52.82 45.91 42.01
N ILE A 34 -52.61 44.82 41.37
CA ILE A 34 -51.44 44.61 40.49
C ILE A 34 -51.56 45.52 39.29
N ALA A 35 -52.70 45.60 38.62
CA ALA A 35 -52.93 46.50 37.49
C ALA A 35 -52.62 47.96 37.83
N ALA A 36 -53.05 48.41 38.97
CA ALA A 36 -52.83 49.78 39.46
C ALA A 36 -51.35 50.08 39.79
N ASN A 37 -50.57 49.04 40.15
CA ASN A 37 -49.17 49.22 40.48
C ASN A 37 -48.20 48.63 39.40
N ARG A 38 -48.72 48.27 38.23
CA ARG A 38 -47.94 47.65 37.13
C ARG A 38 -46.69 48.43 36.79
N ALA A 39 -46.75 49.73 36.60
CA ALA A 39 -45.58 50.54 36.26
C ALA A 39 -44.49 50.44 37.32
N ARG A 40 -44.84 50.56 38.61
CA ARG A 40 -43.91 50.50 39.74
C ARG A 40 -43.27 49.11 39.85
N LEU A 41 -43.99 48.00 39.52
CA LEU A 41 -43.48 46.63 39.51
C LEU A 41 -42.46 46.44 38.39
N LEU A 42 -42.76 46.95 37.18
CA LEU A 42 -41.88 46.90 36.05
C LEU A 42 -40.63 47.74 36.26
N ASP A 43 -40.77 48.97 36.82
CA ASP A 43 -39.61 49.82 37.12
C ASP A 43 -38.67 49.19 38.15
N ARG A 44 -39.18 48.52 39.19
CA ARG A 44 -38.37 47.77 40.17
C ARG A 44 -37.69 46.58 39.56
N ALA A 45 -38.38 45.82 38.71
CA ALA A 45 -37.80 44.69 38.00
C ALA A 45 -36.70 45.15 37.00
N SER A 46 -36.97 46.26 36.31
CA SER A 46 -36.00 46.89 35.40
C SER A 46 -34.74 47.37 36.15
N ALA A 47 -34.92 47.97 37.31
CA ALA A 47 -33.81 48.42 38.17
C ALA A 47 -33.00 47.25 38.72
N ALA A 48 -33.67 46.14 39.11
CA ALA A 48 -33.00 44.93 39.61
C ALA A 48 -32.16 44.22 38.56
N LEU A 49 -32.65 44.20 37.31
CA LEU A 49 -31.95 43.56 36.20
C LEU A 49 -30.98 44.48 35.45
N GLY A 50 -31.03 45.79 35.78
CA GLY A 50 -30.20 46.82 35.13
C GLY A 50 -30.59 47.09 33.66
N ARG A 51 -31.77 46.64 33.22
CA ARG A 51 -32.27 46.77 31.86
C ARG A 51 -33.77 47.00 31.80
N PRO A 52 -34.28 47.75 30.83
CA PRO A 52 -35.72 47.95 30.65
C PRO A 52 -36.47 46.63 30.44
N ILE A 53 -37.61 46.48 31.16
CA ILE A 53 -38.53 45.38 30.98
C ILE A 53 -39.87 45.96 30.51
N GLU A 54 -40.39 45.36 29.45
CA GLU A 54 -41.75 45.52 28.96
C GLU A 54 -42.53 44.26 29.24
N ALA A 55 -43.78 44.38 29.60
CA ALA A 55 -44.66 43.23 29.79
C ALA A 55 -46.07 43.56 29.32
N GLY A 56 -46.84 42.55 28.93
CA GLY A 56 -48.26 42.67 28.66
C GLY A 56 -49.12 42.61 29.90
N GLU A 57 -50.09 41.74 29.93
CA GLU A 57 -51.02 41.61 31.06
C GLU A 57 -50.29 40.86 32.19
N ILE A 58 -50.51 41.29 33.42
CA ILE A 58 -50.05 40.65 34.66
C ILE A 58 -51.25 40.13 35.39
N LYS A 59 -51.42 38.88 35.56
CA LYS A 59 -52.44 38.20 36.33
C LYS A 59 -51.82 37.55 37.57
N ALA A 60 -52.50 37.65 38.68
CA ALA A 60 -52.11 36.91 39.87
C ALA A 60 -53.31 36.06 40.37
N SER A 61 -52.99 34.92 40.94
CA SER A 61 -53.93 34.03 41.59
C SER A 61 -53.38 33.64 42.94
N LEU A 62 -54.30 33.43 43.90
CA LEU A 62 -53.95 33.04 45.26
C LEU A 62 -54.48 31.63 45.51
N GLY A 63 -53.60 30.72 45.90
CA GLY A 63 -53.95 29.38 46.37
C GLY A 63 -53.10 29.04 47.60
N TRP A 64 -52.39 27.85 47.57
CA TRP A 64 -51.36 27.52 48.55
C TRP A 64 -50.07 28.37 48.38
N GLY A 65 -50.07 29.34 47.48
CA GLY A 65 -49.05 30.34 47.20
C GLY A 65 -49.58 31.43 46.31
N VAL A 66 -48.82 32.46 46.04
CA VAL A 66 -49.12 33.49 45.05
C VAL A 66 -48.52 33.07 43.73
N ALA A 67 -49.38 32.84 42.72
CA ALA A 67 -48.91 32.61 41.34
C ALA A 67 -49.14 33.88 40.51
N ILE A 68 -48.14 34.28 39.76
CA ILE A 68 -48.11 35.49 38.88
C ILE A 68 -47.82 34.97 37.47
N ASP A 69 -48.70 35.33 36.55
CA ASP A 69 -48.57 35.02 35.13
C ASP A 69 -48.45 36.37 34.40
N VAL A 70 -47.38 36.56 33.61
CA VAL A 70 -47.04 37.77 32.90
C VAL A 70 -46.89 37.45 31.42
N THR A 71 -47.75 37.98 30.60
CA THR A 71 -47.73 37.77 29.14
C THR A 71 -46.81 38.77 28.44
N GLY A 72 -46.24 38.36 27.29
CA GLY A 72 -45.51 39.24 26.39
C GLY A 72 -44.31 39.96 26.99
N VAL A 73 -43.54 39.28 27.81
CA VAL A 73 -42.39 39.85 28.52
C VAL A 73 -41.23 40.08 27.53
N LYS A 74 -40.67 41.28 27.55
CA LYS A 74 -39.47 41.65 26.80
C LYS A 74 -38.46 42.29 27.73
N LEU A 75 -37.25 41.76 27.74
CA LEU A 75 -36.09 42.34 28.40
C LEU A 75 -35.16 42.92 27.33
N ALA A 76 -34.93 44.22 27.40
CA ALA A 76 -34.02 44.85 26.44
C ALA A 76 -32.58 44.34 26.55
N ASP A 77 -31.81 44.39 25.46
CA ASP A 77 -30.38 44.09 25.52
C ASP A 77 -29.57 45.34 25.94
N ASP A 78 -28.33 45.17 26.28
CA ASP A 78 -27.41 46.28 26.42
C ASP A 78 -27.19 46.90 25.03
N PRO A 79 -27.40 48.22 24.87
CA PRO A 79 -27.28 48.91 23.59
C PRO A 79 -25.90 48.72 22.92
N ALA A 80 -24.85 48.42 23.70
CA ALA A 80 -23.53 48.13 23.18
C ALA A 80 -23.48 46.82 22.37
N PHE A 81 -24.39 45.89 22.63
CA PHE A 81 -24.46 44.60 21.95
C PHE A 81 -25.53 44.56 20.87
N SER A 82 -26.78 45.03 21.17
CA SER A 82 -27.92 44.93 20.25
C SER A 82 -29.03 45.91 20.59
N GLN A 83 -29.77 46.35 19.56
CA GLN A 83 -31.04 47.10 19.69
C GLN A 83 -32.24 46.15 19.84
N LEU A 84 -32.07 44.86 19.62
CA LEU A 84 -33.14 43.86 19.74
C LEU A 84 -33.19 43.33 21.18
N PRO A 85 -34.36 42.87 21.65
CA PRO A 85 -34.48 42.31 22.99
C PRO A 85 -33.48 41.21 23.29
N PHE A 86 -32.92 41.19 24.49
CA PHE A 86 -32.10 40.09 25.00
C PHE A 86 -32.93 38.81 25.22
N VAL A 87 -34.11 39.01 25.90
CA VAL A 87 -35.08 37.94 26.09
C VAL A 87 -36.47 38.46 25.71
N GLN A 88 -37.18 37.64 24.95
CA GLN A 88 -38.62 37.86 24.71
C GLN A 88 -39.34 36.56 24.99
N ALA A 89 -40.33 36.54 25.92
CA ALA A 89 -41.12 35.34 26.26
C ALA A 89 -42.60 35.60 26.01
N SER A 90 -43.33 34.58 25.53
CA SER A 90 -44.79 34.66 25.43
C SER A 90 -45.43 34.82 26.79
N ASP A 91 -44.96 34.04 27.76
CA ASP A 91 -45.41 34.05 29.13
C ASP A 91 -44.28 33.81 30.11
N VAL A 92 -44.37 34.42 31.30
CA VAL A 92 -43.53 34.17 32.44
C VAL A 92 -44.43 33.83 33.63
N PHE A 93 -44.36 32.60 34.08
CA PHE A 93 -45.12 32.13 35.26
C PHE A 93 -44.20 32.10 36.47
N LEU A 94 -44.60 32.76 37.55
CA LEU A 94 -43.88 32.78 38.82
C LEU A 94 -44.80 32.34 39.96
N LYS A 95 -44.40 31.36 40.76
CA LYS A 95 -45.13 30.90 41.95
C LYS A 95 -44.25 31.06 43.17
N VAL A 96 -44.86 31.69 44.23
CA VAL A 96 -44.15 32.03 45.46
C VAL A 96 -44.91 31.44 46.65
N GLU A 97 -44.19 30.95 47.65
CA GLU A 97 -44.81 30.46 48.88
C GLU A 97 -45.45 31.60 49.70
N LEU A 98 -46.67 31.40 50.20
CA LEU A 98 -47.41 32.40 50.92
C LEU A 98 -46.87 32.62 52.34
N LEU A 99 -46.52 31.58 53.10
CA LEU A 99 -46.09 31.70 54.49
C LEU A 99 -44.75 32.43 54.66
N PRO A 100 -43.71 32.16 53.87
CA PRO A 100 -42.48 32.99 53.90
C PRO A 100 -42.69 34.45 53.52
N LEU A 101 -43.62 34.70 52.60
CA LEU A 101 -43.93 36.05 52.14
C LEU A 101 -44.47 36.91 53.28
N LEU A 102 -45.24 36.35 54.23
CA LEU A 102 -45.72 37.03 55.45
C LEU A 102 -44.59 37.48 56.38
N HIS A 103 -43.44 36.81 56.32
CA HIS A 103 -42.19 37.14 57.04
C HIS A 103 -41.20 37.97 56.19
N LYS A 104 -41.65 38.49 55.03
CA LYS A 104 -40.85 39.28 54.06
C LYS A 104 -39.75 38.48 53.40
N GLU A 105 -39.84 37.15 53.40
CA GLU A 105 -38.98 36.23 52.67
C GLU A 105 -39.66 35.80 51.39
N VAL A 106 -38.98 35.92 50.24
CA VAL A 106 -39.50 35.48 48.94
C VAL A 106 -38.89 34.13 48.62
N LYS A 107 -39.72 33.08 48.74
CA LYS A 107 -39.38 31.75 48.28
C LYS A 107 -40.13 31.46 47.00
N VAL A 108 -39.39 31.35 45.89
CA VAL A 108 -39.96 31.00 44.59
C VAL A 108 -40.01 29.48 44.50
N THR A 109 -41.20 28.91 44.39
CA THR A 109 -41.39 27.47 44.17
C THR A 109 -41.24 27.09 42.72
N GLU A 110 -41.69 27.97 41.81
CA GLU A 110 -41.67 27.69 40.39
C GLU A 110 -41.48 28.96 39.57
N LEU A 111 -40.60 28.93 38.60
CA LEU A 111 -40.42 29.95 37.56
C LEU A 111 -40.44 29.27 36.21
N VAL A 112 -41.40 29.59 35.34
CA VAL A 112 -41.53 29.02 34.01
C VAL A 112 -41.47 30.15 32.98
N LEU A 113 -40.57 29.98 31.98
CA LEU A 113 -40.50 30.84 30.80
C LEU A 113 -41.07 30.03 29.64
N ARG A 114 -42.19 30.48 29.04
CA ARG A 114 -42.80 29.82 27.88
C ARG A 114 -42.39 30.50 26.60
N GLN A 115 -41.95 29.73 25.63
CA GLN A 115 -41.50 30.14 24.33
C GLN A 115 -40.54 31.35 24.37
N PRO A 116 -39.53 31.34 25.27
CA PRO A 116 -38.58 32.43 25.31
C PRO A 116 -37.71 32.43 24.09
N GLN A 117 -37.49 33.59 23.49
CA GLN A 117 -36.47 33.85 22.49
C GLN A 117 -35.32 34.57 23.20
N ILE A 118 -34.19 33.86 23.33
CA ILE A 118 -33.02 34.37 24.06
C ILE A 118 -31.91 34.62 23.01
N ARG A 119 -31.32 35.83 23.04
CA ARG A 119 -30.23 36.20 22.15
C ARG A 119 -28.93 36.40 22.93
N VAL A 120 -27.98 35.49 22.73
CA VAL A 120 -26.65 35.60 23.33
C VAL A 120 -25.69 36.14 22.28
N ILE A 121 -25.01 37.21 22.58
CA ILE A 121 -24.07 37.86 21.67
C ILE A 121 -22.70 37.91 22.33
N ARG A 122 -21.70 37.43 21.63
CA ARG A 122 -20.30 37.66 21.94
C ARG A 122 -19.77 38.78 21.07
N ASP A 123 -19.22 39.85 21.68
CA ASP A 123 -18.63 40.95 20.95
C ASP A 123 -17.25 40.64 20.38
N ALA A 124 -16.65 41.60 19.69
CA ALA A 124 -15.32 41.49 19.11
C ALA A 124 -14.22 41.39 20.17
N ALA A 125 -14.45 41.92 21.41
CA ALA A 125 -13.56 41.83 22.54
C ALA A 125 -13.69 40.51 23.34
N GLY A 126 -14.65 39.64 22.94
CA GLY A 126 -14.90 38.34 23.59
C GLY A 126 -15.89 38.40 24.75
N SER A 127 -16.48 39.58 25.05
CA SER A 127 -17.45 39.73 26.12
C SER A 127 -18.85 39.27 25.69
N LEU A 128 -19.59 38.67 26.62
CA LEU A 128 -20.96 38.23 26.37
C LEU A 128 -21.97 39.28 26.85
N ASN A 129 -23.06 39.53 26.11
CA ASN A 129 -24.11 40.45 26.51
C ASN A 129 -24.75 40.07 27.85
N VAL A 130 -24.77 38.77 28.23
CA VAL A 130 -25.26 38.32 29.55
C VAL A 130 -24.40 38.85 30.71
N SER A 131 -23.16 39.19 30.53
CA SER A 131 -22.23 39.62 31.57
C SER A 131 -22.52 41.05 32.10
N THR A 132 -23.36 41.83 31.42
CA THR A 132 -23.76 43.18 31.85
C THR A 132 -25.08 43.20 32.59
N LEU A 133 -25.77 42.04 32.76
CA LEU A 133 -26.95 41.94 33.59
C LEU A 133 -26.64 42.27 35.04
N ALA A 134 -27.48 43.02 35.71
CA ALA A 134 -27.39 43.46 37.11
C ALA A 134 -26.20 44.40 37.48
N LYS A 135 -25.31 44.76 36.52
CA LYS A 135 -24.15 45.61 36.82
C LYS A 135 -24.44 47.11 36.92
N ARG A 136 -25.58 47.61 36.42
CA ARG A 136 -25.95 49.03 36.40
C ARG A 136 -26.56 49.58 37.73
N GLY A 137 -26.86 48.69 38.67
CA GLY A 137 -27.41 49.13 39.98
C GLY A 137 -26.41 49.75 40.97
N ALA A 138 -25.09 49.69 40.66
CA ALA A 138 -24.04 50.17 41.58
C ALA A 138 -23.35 51.48 41.13
N ALA A 139 -23.71 52.05 40.01
CA ALA A 139 -22.96 53.22 39.44
C ALA A 139 -23.73 54.53 39.41
N SER A 140 -24.72 54.78 40.32
CA SER A 140 -25.42 56.02 40.41
C SER A 140 -25.41 56.63 41.84
N ALA A 141 -24.21 56.80 42.38
CA ALA A 141 -24.00 57.72 43.55
C ALA A 141 -22.50 58.14 43.59
N GLY A 142 -22.13 59.13 42.83
CA GLY A 142 -20.81 59.74 42.92
C GLY A 142 -20.68 60.97 42.06
N ASN A 143 -20.50 62.14 42.74
CA ASN A 143 -20.38 63.52 42.29
C ASN A 143 -19.38 63.75 41.14
N PRO A 144 -19.58 64.84 40.40
CA PRO A 144 -18.65 65.24 39.33
C PRO A 144 -17.40 65.89 39.89
N ALA A 145 -16.24 65.47 39.49
CA ALA A 145 -14.94 66.10 39.75
C ALA A 145 -14.23 66.49 38.46
N GLU A 146 -13.62 67.64 38.48
CA GLU A 146 -13.00 68.52 37.51
C GLU A 146 -11.85 67.92 36.68
N PRO A 147 -11.42 68.55 35.57
CA PRO A 147 -10.44 68.09 34.67
C PRO A 147 -9.03 68.48 35.05
N GLY A 148 -8.07 67.60 35.06
CA GLY A 148 -6.65 67.80 35.36
C GLY A 148 -5.64 66.96 34.57
N THR A 149 -5.03 67.68 33.61
CA THR A 149 -3.67 67.49 33.05
C THR A 149 -3.12 66.17 32.63
N ALA A 150 -2.68 66.20 31.39
CA ALA A 150 -1.88 65.25 30.63
C ALA A 150 -0.50 64.98 31.25
N SER A 151 -0.04 63.73 31.12
CA SER A 151 1.39 63.42 30.98
C SER A 151 1.61 62.10 30.20
N GLN A 152 2.67 62.12 29.44
CA GLN A 152 3.08 61.28 28.34
C GLN A 152 3.57 59.84 28.72
N PRO A 153 3.96 59.04 27.74
CA PRO A 153 3.80 57.57 27.73
C PRO A 153 5.08 56.85 28.09
N GLU A 154 4.96 55.66 28.64
CA GLU A 154 6.10 54.72 28.73
C GLU A 154 5.69 53.28 28.47
N SER A 155 6.35 52.75 27.44
CA SER A 155 6.85 51.40 27.22
C SER A 155 5.97 50.18 27.32
N GLU A 156 5.96 49.46 26.22
CA GLU A 156 5.46 48.14 25.94
C GLU A 156 5.77 47.09 27.01
N ALA A 157 4.74 46.41 27.49
CA ALA A 157 4.85 45.07 28.07
C ALA A 157 3.56 44.30 27.71
N LEU A 158 3.73 43.14 27.08
CA LEU A 158 2.69 42.19 26.72
C LEU A 158 1.70 41.88 27.84
N PRO A 159 0.40 41.85 27.62
CA PRO A 159 -0.55 41.51 28.67
C PRO A 159 -0.46 40.02 29.01
N ARG A 160 0.06 39.71 30.17
CA ARG A 160 -0.20 38.47 30.88
C ARG A 160 -1.72 38.43 31.14
N LEU A 161 -2.37 37.33 30.71
CA LEU A 161 -3.72 36.97 31.13
C LEU A 161 -3.77 36.94 32.66
N ALA A 162 -4.30 38.03 33.25
CA ALA A 162 -4.59 38.06 34.69
C ALA A 162 -5.72 37.03 34.95
N ALA A 163 -5.45 36.08 35.81
CA ALA A 163 -6.47 35.22 36.38
C ALA A 163 -7.57 36.13 37.03
N ARG A 164 -8.79 35.95 36.55
CA ARG A 164 -9.97 36.68 37.06
C ARG A 164 -10.14 36.33 38.55
N ALA A 165 -10.10 37.33 39.41
CA ALA A 165 -10.36 37.16 40.83
C ALA A 165 -11.81 36.65 41.01
N PRO A 166 -12.09 35.69 41.94
CA PRO A 166 -13.45 35.22 42.21
C PRO A 166 -14.37 36.37 42.67
N GLU A 167 -15.56 36.48 42.11
CA GLU A 167 -16.58 37.43 42.56
C GLU A 167 -17.10 37.00 43.93
N THR A 168 -16.81 37.75 44.97
CA THR A 168 -17.37 37.48 46.31
C THR A 168 -18.83 37.85 46.42
N VAL A 169 -19.68 36.88 46.70
CA VAL A 169 -21.11 37.06 46.99
C VAL A 169 -21.34 37.14 48.48
N SER A 170 -22.04 38.17 48.96
CA SER A 170 -22.32 38.30 50.41
C SER A 170 -23.02 37.05 50.95
N PRO A 171 -22.57 36.39 52.00
CA PRO A 171 -23.16 35.16 52.57
C PRO A 171 -24.67 35.27 52.86
N SER A 172 -25.18 36.42 53.13
CA SER A 172 -26.61 36.71 53.43
C SER A 172 -27.46 36.69 52.15
N ALA A 173 -26.89 36.90 50.96
CA ALA A 173 -27.67 36.85 49.71
C ALA A 173 -27.76 35.41 49.17
N VAL A 174 -26.76 34.58 49.42
CA VAL A 174 -26.72 33.17 48.98
C VAL A 174 -27.85 32.31 49.54
N ASN A 175 -28.30 32.60 50.78
CA ASN A 175 -29.36 31.82 51.46
C ASN A 175 -30.77 32.33 51.22
N LYS A 176 -30.95 33.49 50.57
CA LYS A 176 -32.26 34.14 50.40
C LYS A 176 -32.98 33.84 49.09
N LEU A 177 -32.26 33.42 48.04
CA LEU A 177 -32.86 33.08 46.77
C LEU A 177 -32.95 31.55 46.64
N VAL A 178 -34.07 30.99 46.93
CA VAL A 178 -34.36 29.55 46.72
C VAL A 178 -35.44 29.47 45.65
N ILE A 179 -35.09 28.97 44.49
CA ILE A 179 -36.02 28.61 43.41
C ILE A 179 -36.12 27.10 43.38
N GLN A 180 -37.26 26.53 43.75
CA GLN A 180 -37.36 25.04 43.78
C GLN A 180 -37.30 24.44 42.37
N THR A 181 -37.95 25.08 41.38
CA THR A 181 -37.98 24.64 40.00
C THR A 181 -37.91 25.84 39.07
N PHE A 182 -36.95 25.81 38.13
CA PHE A 182 -36.87 26.71 37.01
C PHE A 182 -37.08 25.93 35.69
N THR A 183 -38.01 26.39 34.86
CA THR A 183 -38.33 25.69 33.59
C THR A 183 -38.34 26.70 32.42
N ILE A 184 -37.75 26.25 31.32
CA ILE A 184 -37.93 26.84 30.00
C ILE A 184 -38.73 25.84 29.19
N GLU A 185 -39.83 26.27 28.56
CA GLU A 185 -40.66 25.44 27.69
C GLU A 185 -40.64 26.03 26.27
N ASP A 186 -40.28 25.17 25.29
CA ASP A 186 -40.26 25.49 23.86
C ASP A 186 -39.47 26.77 23.52
N GLY A 187 -38.32 26.95 24.17
CA GLY A 187 -37.47 28.13 23.98
C GLY A 187 -36.70 28.11 22.65
N ARG A 188 -36.29 29.29 22.22
CA ARG A 188 -35.35 29.50 21.11
C ARG A 188 -34.16 30.30 21.60
N VAL A 189 -32.95 29.76 21.40
CA VAL A 189 -31.69 30.45 21.74
C VAL A 189 -30.89 30.74 20.47
N SER A 190 -30.50 31.97 20.28
CA SER A 190 -29.65 32.41 19.17
C SER A 190 -28.31 32.90 19.72
N TYR A 191 -27.22 32.28 19.29
CA TYR A 191 -25.85 32.67 19.63
C TYR A 191 -25.17 33.34 18.43
N VAL A 192 -24.67 34.55 18.65
CA VAL A 192 -23.96 35.34 17.63
C VAL A 192 -22.53 35.58 18.12
N ASP A 193 -21.54 35.10 17.44
CA ASP A 193 -20.12 35.34 17.70
C ASP A 193 -19.59 36.42 16.72
N LYS A 194 -19.52 37.67 17.16
CA LYS A 194 -19.01 38.78 16.34
C LYS A 194 -17.49 38.71 16.14
N GLN A 195 -16.77 38.02 17.04
CA GLN A 195 -15.33 37.82 16.91
C GLN A 195 -15.00 36.78 15.81
N ALA A 196 -15.81 35.75 15.69
CA ALA A 196 -15.62 34.73 14.68
C ALA A 196 -16.21 35.10 13.30
N GLY A 197 -16.98 36.19 13.20
CA GLY A 197 -17.62 36.62 11.96
C GLY A 197 -18.66 35.66 11.40
N GLY A 198 -19.16 34.73 12.23
CA GLY A 198 -20.02 33.63 11.83
C GLY A 198 -21.51 34.01 11.76
N ALA A 199 -22.29 33.22 11.00
CA ALA A 199 -23.74 33.28 11.03
C ALA A 199 -24.29 32.91 12.43
N PRO A 200 -25.45 33.44 12.84
CA PRO A 200 -26.06 33.05 14.11
C PRO A 200 -26.30 31.55 14.20
N VAL A 201 -25.86 30.93 15.27
CA VAL A 201 -26.22 29.53 15.59
C VAL A 201 -27.51 29.58 16.39
N THR A 202 -28.58 28.99 15.87
CA THR A 202 -29.87 28.98 16.52
C THR A 202 -30.22 27.55 16.95
N VAL A 203 -30.63 27.38 18.19
CA VAL A 203 -31.22 26.16 18.73
C VAL A 203 -32.69 26.42 19.05
N ASN A 204 -33.53 25.48 18.67
CA ASN A 204 -34.96 25.52 18.82
C ASN A 204 -35.47 24.50 19.84
N ALA A 205 -36.76 24.61 20.19
CA ALA A 205 -37.42 23.66 21.08
C ALA A 205 -36.63 23.39 22.38
N VAL A 206 -36.03 24.46 22.93
CA VAL A 206 -35.22 24.35 24.15
C VAL A 206 -36.15 24.15 25.32
N ASN A 207 -36.09 22.96 25.95
CA ASN A 207 -36.74 22.66 27.19
C ASN A 207 -35.68 22.44 28.25
N LEU A 208 -35.63 23.30 29.23
CA LEU A 208 -34.73 23.22 30.38
C LEU A 208 -35.54 23.11 31.65
N LYS A 209 -35.27 22.14 32.47
CA LYS A 209 -35.77 22.01 33.82
C LYS A 209 -34.62 21.92 34.80
N VAL A 210 -34.58 22.84 35.72
CA VAL A 210 -33.66 22.84 36.85
C VAL A 210 -34.53 22.63 38.10
N ALA A 211 -34.37 21.53 38.78
CA ALA A 211 -35.13 21.20 39.99
C ALA A 211 -34.22 21.26 41.23
N HIS A 212 -34.80 21.56 42.38
CA HIS A 212 -34.10 21.72 43.66
C HIS A 212 -32.98 22.77 43.62
N PHE A 213 -33.17 23.80 42.80
CA PHE A 213 -32.11 24.82 42.58
C PHE A 213 -31.74 25.50 43.87
N ASN A 214 -30.44 25.41 44.20
CA ASN A 214 -29.84 26.04 45.36
C ASN A 214 -28.41 26.44 45.02
N LEU A 215 -28.00 27.66 45.36
CA LEU A 215 -26.65 28.11 45.06
C LEU A 215 -25.58 27.33 45.81
N ALA A 216 -25.90 26.85 47.05
CA ALA A 216 -24.94 26.16 47.90
C ALA A 216 -25.06 24.63 47.92
N LYS A 217 -25.99 24.04 47.14
CA LYS A 217 -26.21 22.59 47.03
C LYS A 217 -26.31 22.16 45.59
N PRO A 218 -26.00 20.88 45.28
CA PRO A 218 -26.27 20.32 43.98
C PRO A 218 -27.76 20.38 43.62
N PHE A 219 -28.06 20.54 42.35
CA PHE A 219 -29.40 20.60 41.77
C PHE A 219 -29.48 19.76 40.49
N ASP A 220 -30.71 19.31 40.20
CA ASP A 220 -30.95 18.50 39.01
C ASP A 220 -31.13 19.37 37.78
N VAL A 221 -30.57 18.95 36.68
CA VAL A 221 -30.65 19.59 35.36
C VAL A 221 -31.20 18.59 34.36
N THR A 222 -32.22 18.97 33.62
CA THR A 222 -32.69 18.25 32.44
C THR A 222 -32.84 19.27 31.30
N LEU A 223 -32.15 19.03 30.21
CA LEU A 223 -32.16 19.89 29.01
C LEU A 223 -32.41 19.01 27.78
N ASP A 224 -33.42 19.37 27.00
CA ASP A 224 -33.56 18.87 25.66
C ASP A 224 -33.77 20.02 24.68
N LEU A 225 -33.21 19.90 23.49
CA LEU A 225 -33.28 20.95 22.48
C LEU A 225 -33.12 20.37 21.07
N ALA A 226 -33.49 21.18 20.07
CA ALA A 226 -33.24 20.94 18.65
C ALA A 226 -32.09 21.83 18.16
N ALA A 227 -30.90 21.24 17.97
CA ALA A 227 -29.81 21.87 17.28
C ALA A 227 -29.96 21.60 15.76
N PHE A 228 -29.84 22.66 14.92
CA PHE A 228 -29.92 22.57 13.46
C PHE A 228 -31.27 22.05 12.91
N GLY A 229 -32.38 22.57 13.41
CA GLY A 229 -33.71 22.26 12.90
C GLY A 229 -34.76 22.26 14.00
N ASP A 230 -35.88 21.56 13.79
CA ASP A 230 -36.98 21.48 14.72
C ASP A 230 -37.08 20.14 15.45
N ARG A 231 -36.29 19.13 15.05
CA ARG A 231 -36.22 17.81 15.69
C ARG A 231 -35.23 17.84 16.86
N LYS A 232 -35.70 17.48 18.05
CA LYS A 232 -34.85 17.33 19.23
C LYS A 232 -33.71 16.35 18.95
N ASN A 233 -32.48 16.74 19.25
CA ASN A 233 -31.28 15.99 18.96
C ASN A 233 -30.13 16.26 19.93
N LEU A 234 -30.39 16.94 21.02
CA LEU A 234 -29.50 17.04 22.18
C LEU A 234 -30.33 16.87 23.44
N GLU A 235 -29.95 15.92 24.28
CA GLU A 235 -30.52 15.71 25.61
C GLU A 235 -29.37 15.69 26.61
N VAL A 236 -29.56 16.36 27.75
CA VAL A 236 -28.61 16.37 28.86
C VAL A 236 -29.41 16.23 30.14
N SER A 237 -29.04 15.32 31.01
CA SER A 237 -29.66 15.13 32.30
C SER A 237 -28.65 14.78 33.39
N GLY A 238 -28.93 15.16 34.64
CA GLY A 238 -28.07 14.84 35.75
C GLY A 238 -28.02 15.95 36.79
N MET A 239 -26.90 16.06 37.48
CA MET A 239 -26.70 16.99 38.60
C MET A 239 -25.59 18.01 38.28
N ALA A 240 -25.81 19.25 38.69
CA ALA A 240 -24.82 20.31 38.65
C ALA A 240 -24.79 21.08 39.98
N GLY A 241 -23.69 21.78 40.25
CA GLY A 241 -23.54 22.57 41.49
C GLY A 241 -22.89 21.80 42.64
N PRO A 242 -22.64 22.47 43.78
CA PRO A 242 -23.06 23.86 44.10
C PRO A 242 -22.41 24.92 43.23
N LEU A 243 -23.09 26.07 43.04
CA LEU A 243 -22.55 27.20 42.28
C LEU A 243 -21.65 28.10 43.17
N VAL A 244 -21.93 28.13 44.46
CA VAL A 244 -21.15 28.90 45.46
C VAL A 244 -20.42 27.96 46.37
N LYS A 245 -19.11 28.10 46.43
CA LYS A 245 -18.24 27.41 47.36
C LYS A 245 -17.43 28.47 48.13
N ASP A 246 -17.39 28.34 49.44
CA ASP A 246 -16.63 29.24 50.32
C ASP A 246 -16.98 30.74 50.10
N GLY A 247 -18.23 31.04 49.81
CA GLY A 247 -18.74 32.42 49.61
C GLY A 247 -18.39 33.06 48.26
N ALA A 248 -17.79 32.35 47.34
CA ALA A 248 -17.45 32.81 45.98
C ALA A 248 -18.09 31.97 44.89
N ILE A 249 -18.44 32.60 43.76
CA ILE A 249 -18.86 31.90 42.54
C ILE A 249 -17.63 31.76 41.64
N ASP A 250 -17.15 30.54 41.46
CA ASP A 250 -16.18 30.19 40.46
C ASP A 250 -16.83 29.31 39.42
N THR A 251 -17.10 29.87 38.27
CA THR A 251 -17.81 29.17 37.19
C THR A 251 -17.02 27.96 36.65
N GLY A 252 -15.70 27.99 36.72
CA GLY A 252 -14.86 26.90 36.28
C GLY A 252 -14.86 25.71 37.25
N ALA A 253 -15.06 25.95 38.53
CA ALA A 253 -15.08 24.95 39.57
C ALA A 253 -16.44 24.30 39.83
N ILE A 254 -17.48 24.64 39.08
CA ILE A 254 -18.84 24.08 39.24
C ILE A 254 -18.83 22.59 38.99
N PRO A 255 -19.16 21.74 39.99
CA PRO A 255 -19.23 20.30 39.78
C PRO A 255 -20.36 19.91 38.83
N LEU A 256 -20.09 18.91 38.02
CA LEU A 256 -21.01 18.35 37.03
C LEU A 256 -21.00 16.83 37.12
N ASN A 257 -22.19 16.23 36.97
CA ASN A 257 -22.37 14.79 36.75
C ASN A 257 -23.58 14.63 35.84
N LEU A 258 -23.31 14.60 34.51
CA LEU A 258 -24.32 14.71 33.47
C LEU A 258 -24.23 13.53 32.51
N ASP A 259 -25.37 12.99 32.15
CA ASP A 259 -25.55 12.12 30.98
C ASP A 259 -25.96 13.01 29.79
N ALA A 260 -25.33 12.80 28.63
CA ALA A 260 -25.61 13.54 27.41
C ALA A 260 -25.89 12.60 26.24
N SER A 261 -26.87 12.90 25.44
CA SER A 261 -27.21 12.21 24.20
C SER A 261 -27.24 13.25 23.07
N VAL A 262 -26.50 12.98 22.02
CA VAL A 262 -26.37 13.84 20.84
C VAL A 262 -26.79 13.04 19.62
N GLY A 263 -27.77 13.53 18.91
CA GLY A 263 -28.30 12.92 17.68
C GLY A 263 -29.79 12.64 17.78
N PRO A 264 -30.39 12.37 16.62
CA PRO A 264 -29.80 12.19 15.30
C PRO A 264 -29.33 13.50 14.64
N LEU A 265 -28.11 13.51 14.13
CA LEU A 265 -27.50 14.62 13.38
C LEU A 265 -26.79 14.12 12.15
N THR A 266 -26.81 14.91 11.07
CA THR A 266 -26.01 14.61 9.88
C THR A 266 -24.59 15.19 10.00
N LEU A 267 -23.64 14.63 9.25
CA LEU A 267 -22.28 15.19 9.18
C LEU A 267 -22.27 16.65 8.68
N ALA A 268 -23.19 17.01 7.78
CA ALA A 268 -23.32 18.39 7.27
C ALA A 268 -23.72 19.36 8.39
N GLN A 269 -24.65 18.96 9.25
CA GLN A 269 -25.04 19.73 10.43
C GLN A 269 -23.88 19.88 11.42
N LEU A 270 -23.13 18.83 11.68
CA LEU A 270 -21.93 18.90 12.52
C LEU A 270 -20.85 19.82 11.92
N LYS A 271 -20.64 19.77 10.61
CA LYS A 271 -19.67 20.65 9.91
C LYS A 271 -20.13 22.11 9.83
N SER A 272 -21.39 22.43 10.10
CA SER A 272 -21.85 23.83 10.16
C SER A 272 -21.32 24.54 11.41
N VAL A 273 -20.85 23.83 12.43
CA VAL A 273 -20.16 24.39 13.60
C VAL A 273 -18.67 24.57 13.26
N PRO A 274 -18.16 25.83 13.21
CA PRO A 274 -16.79 26.10 12.72
C PRO A 274 -15.69 25.34 13.47
N GLN A 275 -15.85 25.15 14.79
CA GLN A 275 -14.89 24.42 15.62
C GLN A 275 -14.86 22.92 15.26
N VAL A 276 -16.04 22.34 15.04
CA VAL A 276 -16.18 20.93 14.61
C VAL A 276 -15.68 20.74 13.19
N ALA A 277 -16.01 21.68 12.29
CA ALA A 277 -15.53 21.63 10.89
C ALA A 277 -14.00 21.68 10.78
N LYS A 278 -13.34 22.45 11.67
CA LYS A 278 -11.87 22.50 11.73
C LYS A 278 -11.25 21.22 12.28
N ALA A 279 -11.93 20.53 13.17
CA ALA A 279 -11.46 19.29 13.79
C ALA A 279 -11.67 18.05 12.90
N LEU A 280 -12.65 18.07 11.99
CA LEU A 280 -12.96 16.93 11.13
C LEU A 280 -12.15 16.96 9.83
N PRO A 281 -11.58 15.82 9.39
CA PRO A 281 -10.90 15.74 8.12
C PRO A 281 -11.81 16.07 6.94
N ARG A 282 -11.31 16.82 5.96
CA ARG A 282 -12.10 17.22 4.77
C ARG A 282 -12.58 16.02 3.95
N ALA A 283 -11.74 14.98 3.87
CA ALA A 283 -12.03 13.76 3.11
C ALA A 283 -13.04 12.82 3.79
N LEU A 284 -13.43 13.11 5.05
CA LEU A 284 -14.42 12.30 5.78
C LEU A 284 -15.83 12.56 5.25
N ALA A 285 -16.49 11.49 4.84
CA ALA A 285 -17.91 11.46 4.48
C ALA A 285 -18.62 10.41 5.35
N ILE A 286 -19.77 10.79 5.91
CA ILE A 286 -20.67 9.87 6.64
C ILE A 286 -22.08 10.16 6.13
N SER A 287 -22.73 9.14 5.59
CA SER A 287 -24.12 9.22 5.15
C SER A 287 -25.06 8.77 6.28
N GLY A 288 -26.24 9.37 6.33
CA GLY A 288 -27.24 9.05 7.35
C GLY A 288 -27.04 9.85 8.64
N GLU A 289 -27.82 9.50 9.64
CA GLU A 289 -27.86 10.16 10.94
C GLU A 289 -26.82 9.56 11.89
N ILE A 290 -26.18 10.40 12.67
CA ILE A 290 -25.15 10.06 13.67
C ILE A 290 -25.79 10.29 15.04
N ALA A 291 -25.64 9.33 15.94
CA ALA A 291 -26.01 9.45 17.33
C ALA A 291 -24.84 9.05 18.24
N MET A 292 -24.65 9.79 19.31
CA MET A 292 -23.62 9.56 20.33
C MET A 292 -24.21 9.74 21.71
N GLN A 293 -23.68 9.00 22.67
CA GLN A 293 -24.02 9.11 24.08
C GLN A 293 -22.74 9.36 24.87
N GLY A 294 -22.85 10.07 25.97
CA GLY A 294 -21.71 10.33 26.83
C GLY A 294 -22.10 10.67 28.25
N LYS A 295 -21.14 10.51 29.15
CA LYS A 295 -21.19 10.98 30.55
C LYS A 295 -20.14 12.03 30.76
N LEU A 296 -20.47 13.06 31.50
CA LEU A 296 -19.59 14.15 31.84
C LEU A 296 -19.53 14.25 33.37
N ALA A 297 -18.35 14.13 33.96
CA ALA A 297 -18.19 14.18 35.41
C ALA A 297 -16.95 15.01 35.79
N GLY A 298 -17.06 15.81 36.84
CA GLY A 298 -15.97 16.68 37.31
C GLY A 298 -16.41 18.13 37.50
N THR A 299 -15.63 19.06 36.97
CA THR A 299 -15.97 20.50 36.99
C THR A 299 -15.89 21.06 35.55
N LEU A 300 -16.45 22.27 35.32
CA LEU A 300 -16.37 22.91 33.98
C LEU A 300 -14.96 23.07 33.45
N ASP A 301 -13.97 23.30 34.29
CA ASP A 301 -12.57 23.42 33.92
C ASP A 301 -11.85 22.07 33.80
N ALA A 302 -12.33 21.05 34.52
CA ALA A 302 -11.74 19.73 34.56
C ALA A 302 -12.81 18.64 34.45
N VAL A 303 -13.28 18.38 33.21
CA VAL A 303 -14.35 17.42 32.93
C VAL A 303 -13.74 16.10 32.48
N ASN A 304 -14.10 14.99 33.16
CA ASN A 304 -13.93 13.64 32.64
C ASN A 304 -15.15 13.33 31.75
N PHE A 305 -14.88 12.64 30.67
CA PHE A 305 -15.94 12.19 29.76
C PHE A 305 -15.80 10.71 29.40
N ASP A 306 -16.94 10.07 29.24
CA ASP A 306 -17.10 8.76 28.61
C ASP A 306 -18.05 8.96 27.44
N ALA A 307 -17.61 8.66 26.23
CA ALA A 307 -18.40 8.82 25.00
C ALA A 307 -18.52 7.49 24.27
N SER A 308 -19.66 7.25 23.64
CA SER A 308 -19.89 6.08 22.79
C SER A 308 -20.76 6.44 21.59
N GLY A 309 -20.57 5.68 20.50
CA GLY A 309 -21.38 5.84 19.30
C GLY A 309 -21.42 4.57 18.46
N ASP A 310 -22.50 4.44 17.71
CA ASP A 310 -22.72 3.34 16.78
C ASP A 310 -22.99 3.91 15.38
N LEU A 311 -22.03 3.68 14.48
CA LEU A 311 -22.07 4.07 13.07
C LEU A 311 -22.27 2.85 12.15
N SER A 312 -22.81 1.75 12.69
CA SER A 312 -22.98 0.53 11.92
C SER A 312 -23.95 0.68 10.74
N SER A 313 -25.03 1.44 10.93
CA SER A 313 -26.02 1.75 9.88
C SER A 313 -25.54 2.76 8.85
N ASN A 314 -24.47 3.52 9.15
CA ASN A 314 -23.97 4.57 8.29
C ASN A 314 -23.00 4.02 7.24
N HIS A 315 -23.00 4.59 6.03
CA HIS A 315 -21.88 4.50 5.12
C HIS A 315 -20.81 5.51 5.55
N VAL A 316 -19.57 5.04 5.76
CA VAL A 316 -18.45 5.88 6.21
C VAL A 316 -17.31 5.77 5.22
N ALA A 317 -16.92 6.88 4.60
CA ALA A 317 -15.84 6.92 3.63
C ALA A 317 -14.77 7.94 4.02
N TYR A 318 -13.53 7.61 3.71
CA TYR A 318 -12.37 8.51 3.75
C TYR A 318 -11.61 8.40 2.43
N ALA A 319 -12.03 9.21 1.47
CA ALA A 319 -11.53 9.11 0.10
C ALA A 319 -10.03 9.47 -0.01
N PRO A 320 -9.25 8.76 -0.85
CA PRO A 320 -9.63 7.58 -1.64
C PRO A 320 -9.34 6.24 -0.94
N SER A 321 -9.04 6.23 0.37
CA SER A 321 -8.33 5.14 1.05
C SER A 321 -9.24 4.13 1.72
N PHE A 322 -10.40 4.55 2.22
CA PHE A 322 -11.28 3.73 3.05
C PHE A 322 -12.74 3.93 2.70
N ASP A 323 -13.51 2.85 2.65
CA ASP A 323 -14.93 2.83 2.31
C ASP A 323 -15.67 1.71 3.06
N LYS A 324 -16.39 2.08 4.13
CA LYS A 324 -17.19 1.17 4.93
C LYS A 324 -18.66 1.23 4.49
N PRO A 325 -19.23 0.17 3.93
CA PRO A 325 -20.64 0.15 3.58
C PRO A 325 -21.56 0.20 4.80
N ALA A 326 -22.77 0.71 4.59
CA ALA A 326 -23.83 0.62 5.57
C ALA A 326 -24.12 -0.84 5.96
N GLY A 327 -24.48 -1.07 7.21
CA GLY A 327 -24.73 -2.41 7.76
C GLY A 327 -23.49 -3.14 8.28
N THR A 328 -22.28 -2.62 8.02
CA THR A 328 -21.06 -3.13 8.63
C THR A 328 -20.88 -2.53 10.02
N THR A 329 -20.62 -3.34 11.02
CA THR A 329 -20.41 -2.88 12.40
C THR A 329 -19.31 -1.84 12.47
N LEU A 330 -19.62 -0.69 13.07
CA LEU A 330 -18.66 0.35 13.44
C LEU A 330 -19.14 1.00 14.73
N LYS A 331 -18.52 0.62 15.84
CA LYS A 331 -18.81 1.17 17.17
C LYS A 331 -17.53 1.71 17.78
N PHE A 332 -17.70 2.75 18.58
CA PHE A 332 -16.57 3.27 19.35
C PHE A 332 -16.99 3.64 20.76
N THR A 333 -16.05 3.55 21.67
CA THR A 333 -16.12 4.16 22.99
C THR A 333 -14.83 4.91 23.24
N ALA A 334 -14.91 6.02 23.96
CA ALA A 334 -13.74 6.80 24.35
C ALA A 334 -13.93 7.36 25.75
N SER A 335 -12.92 7.25 26.59
CA SER A 335 -12.88 7.87 27.90
C SER A 335 -11.67 8.78 28.03
N GLY A 336 -11.85 9.92 28.69
CA GLY A 336 -10.79 10.91 28.78
C GLY A 336 -11.11 12.04 29.75
N ALA A 337 -10.33 13.10 29.63
CA ALA A 337 -10.53 14.32 30.40
C ALA A 337 -10.21 15.57 29.56
N ARG A 338 -10.91 16.64 29.88
CA ARG A 338 -10.60 17.99 29.40
C ARG A 338 -10.14 18.84 30.57
N THR A 339 -8.94 19.42 30.48
CA THR A 339 -8.38 20.27 31.53
C THR A 339 -7.74 21.52 30.92
N ALA A 340 -8.13 22.70 31.34
CA ALA A 340 -7.56 23.97 30.88
C ALA A 340 -7.44 24.09 29.34
N GLY A 341 -8.44 23.62 28.61
CA GLY A 341 -8.48 23.68 27.13
C GLY A 341 -7.75 22.53 26.42
N ASN A 342 -7.07 21.64 27.14
CA ASN A 342 -6.44 20.42 26.58
C ASN A 342 -7.41 19.23 26.75
N VAL A 343 -7.55 18.44 25.70
CA VAL A 343 -8.31 17.20 25.71
C VAL A 343 -7.33 16.04 25.69
N SER A 344 -7.42 15.16 26.69
CA SER A 344 -6.69 13.91 26.75
C SER A 344 -7.66 12.72 26.68
N VAL A 345 -7.40 11.79 25.80
CA VAL A 345 -8.15 10.52 25.74
C VAL A 345 -7.30 9.45 26.40
N ARG A 346 -7.79 8.86 27.46
CA ARG A 346 -7.08 7.80 28.21
C ARG A 346 -7.18 6.46 27.51
N GLN A 347 -8.35 6.15 27.03
CA GLN A 347 -8.67 4.89 26.37
C GLN A 347 -9.74 5.12 25.31
N ALA A 348 -9.60 4.43 24.19
CA ALA A 348 -10.66 4.31 23.20
C ALA A 348 -10.75 2.84 22.73
N LYS A 349 -11.95 2.39 22.43
CA LYS A 349 -12.21 1.09 21.79
C LYS A 349 -12.91 1.34 20.47
N LEU A 350 -12.45 0.66 19.45
CA LEU A 350 -13.06 0.66 18.12
C LEU A 350 -13.44 -0.77 17.76
N THR A 351 -14.67 -0.97 17.33
CA THR A 351 -15.10 -2.24 16.72
C THR A 351 -15.48 -1.97 15.27
N LEU A 352 -14.76 -2.58 14.33
CA LEU A 352 -15.01 -2.48 12.89
C LEU A 352 -15.12 -3.89 12.31
N ALA A 353 -16.31 -4.26 11.87
CA ALA A 353 -16.63 -5.65 11.48
C ALA A 353 -16.22 -6.63 12.61
N ASN A 354 -15.23 -7.49 12.39
CA ASN A 354 -14.67 -8.42 13.38
C ASN A 354 -13.40 -7.92 14.08
N LEU A 355 -12.87 -6.77 13.67
CA LEU A 355 -11.74 -6.10 14.31
C LEU A 355 -12.19 -5.36 15.56
N GLN A 356 -11.57 -5.64 16.69
CA GLN A 356 -11.68 -4.87 17.93
C GLN A 356 -10.29 -4.28 18.24
N ALA A 357 -10.18 -2.97 18.22
CA ALA A 357 -8.96 -2.26 18.58
C ALA A 357 -9.15 -1.53 19.92
N ASN A 358 -8.22 -1.74 20.84
CA ASN A 358 -8.07 -0.97 22.06
C ASN A 358 -6.93 0.04 21.84
N LEU A 359 -7.24 1.30 22.07
CA LEU A 359 -6.27 2.39 22.00
C LEU A 359 -6.06 2.90 23.43
N THR A 360 -4.81 2.94 23.85
CA THR A 360 -4.40 3.47 25.16
C THR A 360 -3.30 4.51 24.99
N ASP A 361 -2.97 5.22 26.05
CA ASP A 361 -1.90 6.22 26.09
C ASP A 361 -2.01 7.27 24.97
N ILE A 362 -3.25 7.64 24.65
CA ILE A 362 -3.55 8.58 23.57
C ILE A 362 -3.12 9.98 24.01
N ASN A 363 -2.08 10.50 23.42
CA ASN A 363 -1.55 11.84 23.68
C ASN A 363 -1.58 12.68 22.40
N MET A 364 -2.30 13.79 22.47
CA MET A 364 -2.36 14.80 21.39
C MET A 364 -1.69 16.09 21.89
N ALA A 365 -0.49 16.39 21.39
CA ALA A 365 0.22 17.61 21.73
C ALA A 365 0.84 18.25 20.48
N LYS A 366 0.56 19.52 20.23
CA LYS A 366 1.21 20.34 19.18
C LYS A 366 1.33 19.64 17.81
N GLY A 367 0.23 19.04 17.31
CA GLY A 367 0.21 18.37 16.00
C GLY A 367 0.82 16.95 16.00
N ARG A 368 1.24 16.43 17.14
CA ARG A 368 1.67 15.03 17.33
C ARG A 368 0.55 14.24 17.99
N LEU A 369 0.20 13.11 17.40
CA LEU A 369 -0.65 12.11 18.03
C LEU A 369 0.20 10.87 18.33
N ARG A 370 0.17 10.41 19.57
CA ARG A 370 0.72 9.11 19.97
C ARG A 370 -0.39 8.27 20.58
N ALA A 371 -0.44 7.00 20.21
CA ALA A 371 -1.36 6.05 20.81
C ALA A 371 -0.76 4.64 20.78
N HIS A 372 -1.08 3.82 21.76
CA HIS A 372 -0.85 2.38 21.75
C HIS A 372 -2.10 1.70 21.20
N VAL A 373 -1.93 0.78 20.26
CA VAL A 373 -3.04 0.08 19.59
C VAL A 373 -2.83 -1.42 19.75
N ASP A 374 -3.77 -2.07 20.40
CA ASP A 374 -3.85 -3.52 20.55
C ASP A 374 -5.14 -4.02 19.93
N THR A 375 -5.05 -5.03 19.07
CA THR A 375 -6.22 -5.63 18.46
C THR A 375 -6.43 -7.06 18.93
N ASN A 376 -7.64 -7.55 18.79
CA ASN A 376 -7.86 -9.00 18.79
C ASN A 376 -7.24 -9.61 17.52
N ARG A 377 -7.16 -10.93 17.46
CA ARG A 377 -7.01 -11.65 16.20
C ARG A 377 -8.28 -11.46 15.37
N PHE A 378 -8.15 -10.85 14.17
CA PHE A 378 -9.27 -10.53 13.29
C PHE A 378 -9.02 -11.05 11.86
N ASP A 379 -10.10 -11.37 11.14
CA ASP A 379 -10.03 -11.78 9.76
C ASP A 379 -9.77 -10.59 8.85
N LEU A 380 -8.86 -10.76 7.90
CA LEU A 380 -8.45 -9.71 6.98
C LEU A 380 -9.49 -9.39 5.91
N SER A 381 -10.22 -10.40 5.40
CA SER A 381 -11.14 -10.23 4.29
C SER A 381 -12.20 -9.15 4.49
N PRO A 382 -12.92 -9.07 5.63
CA PRO A 382 -13.90 -8.02 5.84
C PRO A 382 -13.28 -6.62 5.86
N ILE A 383 -12.09 -6.50 6.46
CA ILE A 383 -11.36 -5.22 6.59
C ILE A 383 -10.76 -4.79 5.25
N ALA A 384 -10.16 -5.71 4.53
CA ALA A 384 -9.51 -5.44 3.24
C ALA A 384 -10.50 -4.92 2.19
N ARG A 385 -11.74 -5.40 2.19
CA ARG A 385 -12.80 -4.90 1.29
C ARG A 385 -13.14 -3.44 1.49
N MET A 386 -12.83 -2.88 2.67
CA MET A 386 -13.03 -1.47 2.99
C MET A 386 -11.80 -0.60 2.69
N ILE A 387 -10.64 -1.19 2.38
CA ILE A 387 -9.38 -0.49 2.13
C ILE A 387 -9.04 -0.57 0.65
N ALA A 388 -9.13 0.54 -0.07
CA ALA A 388 -8.97 0.57 -1.53
C ALA A 388 -7.66 -0.07 -2.04
N ARG A 389 -6.55 0.13 -1.31
CA ARG A 389 -5.25 -0.48 -1.66
C ARG A 389 -5.17 -1.97 -1.40
N ALA A 390 -6.00 -2.52 -0.53
CA ALA A 390 -6.01 -3.94 -0.19
C ALA A 390 -6.98 -4.75 -1.06
N GLN A 391 -8.03 -4.12 -1.58
CA GLN A 391 -9.05 -4.78 -2.41
C GLN A 391 -8.49 -5.61 -3.58
N PRO A 392 -7.52 -5.11 -4.39
CA PRO A 392 -7.01 -5.86 -5.53
C PRO A 392 -6.33 -7.19 -5.15
N TYR A 393 -5.83 -7.29 -3.92
CA TYR A 393 -5.14 -8.46 -3.40
C TYR A 393 -6.04 -9.45 -2.70
N ASN A 394 -7.29 -9.07 -2.40
CA ASN A 394 -8.30 -9.88 -1.70
C ASN A 394 -7.70 -10.76 -0.59
N PRO A 395 -7.00 -10.17 0.40
CA PRO A 395 -6.31 -10.94 1.42
C PRO A 395 -7.30 -11.71 2.28
N THR A 396 -6.92 -12.94 2.62
CA THR A 396 -7.61 -13.85 3.52
C THR A 396 -6.71 -14.20 4.71
N GLY A 397 -7.23 -14.97 5.66
CA GLY A 397 -6.50 -15.27 6.89
C GLY A 397 -6.74 -14.24 7.97
N ALA A 398 -5.93 -14.26 9.02
CA ALA A 398 -6.11 -13.40 10.18
C ALA A 398 -4.82 -12.64 10.53
N ALA A 399 -5.00 -11.48 11.18
CA ALA A 399 -3.93 -10.69 11.75
C ALA A 399 -4.25 -10.27 13.18
N GLU A 400 -3.20 -9.95 13.94
CA GLU A 400 -3.26 -9.33 15.26
C GLU A 400 -2.18 -8.25 15.30
N VAL A 401 -2.51 -7.07 15.85
CA VAL A 401 -1.63 -5.90 15.81
C VAL A 401 -1.40 -5.40 17.23
N HIS A 402 -0.13 -5.22 17.60
CA HIS A 402 0.31 -4.63 18.86
C HIS A 402 1.35 -3.56 18.53
N THR A 403 0.98 -2.29 18.53
CA THR A 403 1.86 -1.24 18.04
C THR A 403 1.61 0.09 18.73
N ALA A 404 2.69 0.82 19.00
CA ALA A 404 2.61 2.24 19.25
C ALA A 404 2.59 2.98 17.90
N VAL A 405 1.61 3.83 17.71
CA VAL A 405 1.46 4.69 16.52
C VAL A 405 1.82 6.11 16.90
N THR A 406 2.72 6.72 16.17
CA THR A 406 3.04 8.14 16.33
C THR A 406 2.82 8.85 14.99
N PHE A 407 1.96 9.86 14.98
CA PHE A 407 1.80 10.76 13.85
C PHE A 407 2.57 12.04 14.12
N THR A 408 3.49 12.39 13.24
CA THR A 408 4.18 13.69 13.26
C THR A 408 4.04 14.29 11.86
N ASP A 409 3.46 15.48 11.75
CA ASP A 409 3.23 16.17 10.48
C ASP A 409 2.54 15.28 9.43
N SER A 410 1.51 14.56 9.84
CA SER A 410 0.73 13.61 9.02
C SER A 410 1.51 12.38 8.51
N LYS A 411 2.72 12.13 9.02
CA LYS A 411 3.50 10.93 8.73
C LYS A 411 3.36 9.94 9.89
N PRO A 412 2.84 8.73 9.66
CA PRO A 412 2.77 7.70 10.68
C PRO A 412 4.14 7.03 10.86
N ALA A 413 4.55 6.84 12.11
CA ALA A 413 5.59 5.92 12.51
C ALA A 413 4.96 4.83 13.38
N LEU A 414 5.30 3.58 13.12
CA LEU A 414 4.80 2.40 13.80
C LEU A 414 5.94 1.76 14.59
N ASP A 415 5.66 1.39 15.83
CA ASP A 415 6.62 0.72 16.70
C ASP A 415 5.92 -0.44 17.42
N GLY A 416 6.11 -1.65 16.91
CA GLY A 416 5.39 -2.80 17.42
C GLY A 416 5.43 -4.01 16.52
N THR A 417 4.43 -4.87 16.66
CA THR A 417 4.35 -6.16 15.98
C THR A 417 3.01 -6.38 15.28
N VAL A 418 3.07 -7.08 14.16
CA VAL A 418 1.90 -7.64 13.47
C VAL A 418 2.10 -9.14 13.37
N VAL A 419 1.21 -9.91 13.95
CA VAL A 419 1.18 -11.38 13.88
C VAL A 419 0.25 -11.78 12.75
N LEU A 420 0.75 -12.58 11.83
CA LEU A 420 0.01 -13.11 10.68
C LEU A 420 -0.34 -14.58 10.92
N SER A 421 -1.54 -14.98 10.54
CA SER A 421 -2.04 -16.35 10.67
C SER A 421 -2.77 -16.75 9.38
N ASN A 422 -2.20 -17.72 8.67
CA ASN A 422 -2.73 -18.28 7.42
C ASN A 422 -3.12 -17.19 6.39
N VAL A 423 -2.28 -16.15 6.30
CA VAL A 423 -2.56 -15.03 5.41
C VAL A 423 -2.23 -15.42 3.97
N SER A 424 -3.18 -15.20 3.07
CA SER A 424 -3.01 -15.41 1.64
C SER A 424 -3.51 -14.18 0.89
N ALA A 425 -2.87 -13.85 -0.21
CA ALA A 425 -3.24 -12.69 -1.02
C ALA A 425 -3.26 -13.07 -2.51
N ALA A 426 -4.29 -12.66 -3.23
CA ALA A 426 -4.36 -12.82 -4.68
C ALA A 426 -3.45 -11.81 -5.39
N MET A 427 -3.02 -12.16 -6.60
CA MET A 427 -2.42 -11.17 -7.51
C MET A 427 -3.48 -10.17 -7.99
N PRO A 428 -3.12 -8.92 -8.35
CA PRO A 428 -4.07 -7.86 -8.72
C PRO A 428 -5.04 -8.17 -9.86
N ASN A 429 -4.93 -9.31 -10.53
CA ASN A 429 -5.80 -9.75 -11.62
C ASN A 429 -6.68 -10.95 -11.25
N GLY A 430 -6.91 -11.23 -9.97
CA GLY A 430 -7.76 -12.32 -9.50
C GLY A 430 -7.23 -13.73 -9.77
N LYS A 431 -5.93 -13.86 -10.06
CA LYS A 431 -5.27 -15.16 -10.25
C LYS A 431 -4.87 -15.76 -8.91
N THR A 432 -4.70 -17.07 -8.87
CA THR A 432 -4.27 -17.84 -7.68
C THR A 432 -3.13 -17.15 -6.94
N PRO A 433 -3.20 -16.98 -5.62
CA PRO A 433 -2.14 -16.31 -4.90
C PRO A 433 -0.83 -17.08 -5.06
N PRO A 434 0.24 -16.44 -5.55
CA PRO A 434 1.56 -17.08 -5.59
C PRO A 434 2.12 -17.28 -4.19
N VAL A 435 1.60 -16.54 -3.21
CA VAL A 435 2.00 -16.60 -1.80
C VAL A 435 0.74 -16.85 -0.97
N GLY A 436 0.74 -17.94 -0.21
CA GLY A 436 -0.37 -18.33 0.66
C GLY A 436 0.10 -18.84 2.01
N ASP A 437 -0.86 -19.05 2.91
CA ASP A 437 -0.66 -19.63 4.25
C ASP A 437 0.49 -18.97 5.04
N VAL A 438 0.65 -17.64 4.92
CA VAL A 438 1.71 -16.89 5.60
C VAL A 438 1.44 -16.85 7.09
N ASN A 439 2.37 -17.38 7.88
CA ASN A 439 2.33 -17.35 9.33
C ASN A 439 3.64 -16.77 9.90
N GLY A 440 3.54 -16.00 10.96
CA GLY A 440 4.69 -15.43 11.68
C GLY A 440 4.49 -13.98 12.06
N THR A 441 5.57 -13.30 12.41
CA THR A 441 5.53 -11.95 12.99
C THR A 441 6.35 -10.98 12.17
N ILE A 442 5.76 -9.82 11.93
CA ILE A 442 6.44 -8.62 11.39
C ILE A 442 6.64 -7.66 12.56
N ARG A 443 7.84 -7.14 12.74
CA ARG A 443 8.20 -6.10 13.72
C ARG A 443 8.51 -4.80 12.97
N MET A 444 8.05 -3.70 13.51
CA MET A 444 8.30 -2.36 12.99
C MET A 444 8.87 -1.50 14.11
N ALA A 445 9.83 -0.64 13.80
CA ALA A 445 10.39 0.32 14.73
C ALA A 445 10.71 1.62 13.99
N GLY A 446 9.78 2.57 14.02
CA GLY A 446 9.90 3.82 13.28
C GLY A 446 9.97 3.59 11.77
N ASN A 447 11.13 3.85 11.17
CA ASN A 447 11.38 3.66 9.73
C ASN A 447 12.05 2.32 9.40
N THR A 448 12.22 1.43 10.38
CA THR A 448 12.80 0.09 10.18
C THR A 448 11.73 -0.99 10.30
N ALA A 449 11.96 -2.14 9.68
CA ALA A 449 11.08 -3.29 9.82
C ALA A 449 11.88 -4.60 9.73
N SER A 450 11.37 -5.64 10.37
CA SER A 450 11.85 -7.00 10.19
C SER A 450 10.68 -7.96 10.10
N ALA A 451 10.81 -8.98 9.28
CA ALA A 451 9.82 -10.03 9.12
C ALA A 451 10.49 -11.39 9.30
N GLY A 452 9.86 -12.25 10.04
CA GLY A 452 10.21 -13.64 10.10
C GLY A 452 11.00 -14.16 11.31
N PRO A 453 11.25 -15.50 11.26
CA PRO A 453 10.94 -16.37 10.12
C PRO A 453 9.43 -16.47 9.87
N LEU A 454 9.00 -16.16 8.65
CA LEU A 454 7.66 -16.42 8.19
C LEU A 454 7.62 -17.79 7.50
N THR A 455 6.65 -18.61 7.84
CA THR A 455 6.33 -19.82 7.06
C THR A 455 5.23 -19.48 6.06
N LEU A 456 5.35 -19.97 4.84
CA LEU A 456 4.42 -19.65 3.77
C LEU A 456 4.41 -20.72 2.68
N LYS A 457 3.43 -20.65 1.80
CA LYS A 457 3.42 -21.43 0.57
C LYS A 457 3.73 -20.54 -0.63
N LEU A 458 4.59 -21.02 -1.51
CA LEU A 458 4.83 -20.49 -2.84
C LEU A 458 4.23 -21.44 -3.87
N GLY A 459 3.00 -21.13 -4.30
CA GLY A 459 2.18 -22.08 -5.04
C GLY A 459 1.95 -23.36 -4.22
N SER A 460 2.36 -24.52 -4.73
CA SER A 460 2.28 -25.83 -4.04
C SER A 460 3.44 -26.12 -3.10
N GLY A 461 4.52 -25.34 -3.12
CA GLY A 461 5.73 -25.55 -2.31
C GLY A 461 5.68 -24.83 -0.97
N ASN A 462 6.30 -25.41 0.08
CA ASN A 462 6.49 -24.77 1.37
C ASN A 462 7.76 -23.93 1.36
N ALA A 463 7.70 -22.79 2.01
CA ALA A 463 8.82 -21.86 2.09
C ALA A 463 8.94 -21.21 3.47
N GLN A 464 10.14 -20.73 3.75
CA GLN A 464 10.44 -19.85 4.87
C GLN A 464 11.03 -18.56 4.32
N PHE A 465 10.61 -17.45 4.87
CA PHE A 465 11.02 -16.12 4.44
C PHE A 465 11.44 -15.27 5.63
N GLN A 466 12.53 -14.55 5.49
CA GLN A 466 12.98 -13.54 6.43
C GLN A 466 13.34 -12.27 5.66
N ALA A 467 13.07 -11.12 6.25
CA ALA A 467 13.48 -9.83 5.70
C ALA A 467 13.82 -8.84 6.80
N SER A 468 14.71 -7.94 6.50
CA SER A 468 15.06 -6.80 7.35
C SER A 468 15.19 -5.56 6.50
N ALA A 469 14.47 -4.51 6.87
CA ALA A 469 14.56 -3.19 6.25
C ALA A 469 15.19 -2.21 7.23
N ASP A 470 16.35 -1.69 6.89
CA ASP A 470 17.01 -0.62 7.63
C ASP A 470 16.31 0.73 7.41
N SER A 471 15.60 0.84 6.29
CA SER A 471 14.73 1.96 5.95
C SER A 471 13.56 1.47 5.09
N ILE A 472 12.34 1.92 5.45
CA ILE A 472 11.12 1.68 4.67
C ILE A 472 10.90 2.80 3.64
N GLN A 473 11.30 4.03 4.00
CA GLN A 473 11.18 5.20 3.14
C GLN A 473 12.42 6.11 3.28
N PRO A 474 13.32 6.11 2.25
CA PRO A 474 13.36 5.25 1.06
C PRO A 474 13.60 3.78 1.45
N LEU A 475 13.12 2.83 0.63
CA LEU A 475 13.28 1.42 0.92
C LEU A 475 14.74 0.98 0.81
N HIS A 476 15.27 0.40 1.88
CA HIS A 476 16.50 -0.39 1.93
C HIS A 476 16.21 -1.66 2.72
N ALA A 477 16.31 -2.80 2.06
CA ALA A 477 15.96 -4.07 2.70
C ALA A 477 16.87 -5.21 2.21
N SER A 478 17.06 -6.19 3.08
CA SER A 478 17.64 -7.48 2.76
C SER A 478 16.61 -8.58 2.98
N TYR A 479 16.72 -9.68 2.26
CA TYR A 479 15.83 -10.81 2.40
C TYR A 479 16.55 -12.16 2.26
N GLN A 480 15.94 -13.17 2.83
CA GLN A 480 16.31 -14.58 2.68
C GLN A 480 15.04 -15.40 2.47
N LEU A 481 15.08 -16.33 1.53
CA LEU A 481 14.01 -17.24 1.20
C LEU A 481 14.60 -18.66 1.10
N SER A 482 13.96 -19.64 1.71
CA SER A 482 14.20 -21.05 1.45
C SER A 482 12.88 -21.72 1.09
N ALA A 483 12.88 -22.57 0.08
CA ALA A 483 11.70 -23.32 -0.35
C ALA A 483 12.06 -24.77 -0.68
N ASP A 484 11.19 -25.70 -0.34
CA ASP A 484 11.34 -27.11 -0.69
C ASP A 484 11.18 -27.32 -2.20
N LYS A 485 10.21 -26.64 -2.79
CA LYS A 485 9.89 -26.70 -4.20
C LYS A 485 9.30 -25.38 -4.70
N ILE A 486 9.65 -25.01 -5.93
CA ILE A 486 9.02 -23.91 -6.68
C ILE A 486 8.56 -24.48 -8.02
N VAL A 487 7.28 -24.34 -8.35
CA VAL A 487 6.70 -24.67 -9.66
C VAL A 487 6.54 -23.39 -10.46
N VAL A 488 7.23 -23.30 -11.60
CA VAL A 488 7.34 -22.05 -12.37
C VAL A 488 5.99 -21.57 -12.90
N ALA A 489 5.16 -22.50 -13.41
CA ALA A 489 3.84 -22.20 -13.94
C ALA A 489 2.88 -21.60 -12.90
N GLU A 490 3.08 -21.93 -11.61
CA GLU A 490 2.27 -21.41 -10.51
C GLU A 490 2.66 -19.97 -10.13
N LEU A 491 3.95 -19.62 -10.24
CA LEU A 491 4.45 -18.30 -9.85
C LEU A 491 4.43 -17.28 -10.99
N VAL A 492 4.64 -17.75 -12.23
CA VAL A 492 4.72 -16.89 -13.42
C VAL A 492 3.53 -17.16 -14.34
N PRO A 493 2.41 -16.44 -14.18
CA PRO A 493 1.19 -16.69 -14.94
C PRO A 493 1.33 -16.59 -16.47
N SER A 494 2.33 -15.86 -16.97
CA SER A 494 2.66 -15.77 -18.39
C SER A 494 3.30 -17.04 -18.94
N ARG A 495 3.73 -17.96 -18.08
CA ARG A 495 4.36 -19.25 -18.42
C ARG A 495 3.49 -20.44 -18.06
N LYS A 496 2.19 -20.33 -18.30
CA LYS A 496 1.25 -21.45 -18.09
C LYS A 496 1.61 -22.70 -18.91
N ASP A 497 2.31 -22.51 -20.01
CA ASP A 497 2.87 -23.54 -20.87
C ASP A 497 4.17 -24.15 -20.33
N ALA A 498 4.68 -23.62 -19.22
CA ALA A 498 5.91 -24.16 -18.59
C ALA A 498 5.77 -25.60 -18.06
N GLY A 499 4.54 -26.15 -18.05
CA GLY A 499 4.30 -27.56 -17.69
C GLY A 499 4.87 -27.91 -16.33
N ASP A 500 5.75 -28.90 -16.32
CA ASP A 500 6.38 -29.43 -15.09
C ASP A 500 7.64 -28.67 -14.64
N GLU A 501 7.92 -27.47 -15.20
CA GLU A 501 9.09 -26.68 -14.81
C GLU A 501 9.08 -26.39 -13.31
N ASN A 502 10.19 -26.77 -12.66
CA ASN A 502 10.30 -26.66 -11.22
C ASN A 502 11.75 -26.50 -10.75
N LEU A 503 11.91 -25.99 -9.53
CA LEU A 503 13.15 -25.97 -8.77
C LEU A 503 12.91 -26.62 -7.41
N THR A 504 13.88 -27.35 -6.90
CA THR A 504 13.80 -28.05 -5.62
C THR A 504 14.92 -27.60 -4.68
N ARG A 505 14.64 -27.56 -3.38
CA ARG A 505 15.54 -27.09 -2.33
C ARG A 505 16.18 -25.75 -2.72
N VAL A 506 15.32 -24.77 -2.90
CA VAL A 506 15.71 -23.43 -3.33
C VAL A 506 16.13 -22.60 -2.12
N SER A 507 17.23 -21.89 -2.27
CA SER A 507 17.63 -20.82 -1.36
C SER A 507 17.88 -19.55 -2.16
N ALA A 508 17.29 -18.44 -1.73
CA ALA A 508 17.52 -17.13 -2.32
C ALA A 508 17.81 -16.09 -1.24
N SER A 509 18.73 -15.19 -1.51
CA SER A 509 19.01 -14.05 -0.64
C SER A 509 19.35 -12.82 -1.49
N GLY A 510 19.06 -11.65 -0.96
CA GLY A 510 19.35 -10.45 -1.73
C GLY A 510 19.03 -9.15 -1.00
N THR A 511 19.12 -8.06 -1.74
CA THR A 511 18.83 -6.71 -1.28
C THR A 511 17.86 -6.00 -2.23
N LEU A 512 17.10 -5.08 -1.69
CA LEU A 512 16.12 -4.24 -2.40
C LEU A 512 16.33 -2.78 -2.00
N SER A 513 16.27 -1.87 -2.97
CA SER A 513 16.35 -0.43 -2.73
C SER A 513 15.52 0.35 -3.73
N ASN A 514 14.91 1.46 -3.29
CA ASN A 514 14.19 2.39 -4.17
C ASN A 514 14.63 3.86 -3.99
N GLY A 515 15.85 4.09 -3.55
CA GLY A 515 16.37 5.42 -3.25
C GLY A 515 16.32 6.44 -4.41
N GLY A 516 16.16 5.99 -5.66
CA GLY A 516 16.02 6.80 -6.85
C GLY A 516 14.66 6.74 -7.55
N GLY A 517 13.63 6.18 -6.87
CA GLY A 517 12.29 5.99 -7.45
C GLY A 517 12.09 4.67 -8.18
N ALA A 518 13.10 4.15 -8.88
CA ALA A 518 13.06 2.81 -9.46
C ALA A 518 13.55 1.76 -8.45
N LEU A 519 12.90 0.60 -8.45
CA LEU A 519 13.32 -0.52 -7.62
C LEU A 519 14.60 -1.13 -8.21
N THR A 520 15.64 -1.25 -7.38
CA THR A 520 16.91 -1.91 -7.70
C THR A 520 17.20 -3.00 -6.67
N GLY A 521 18.03 -3.96 -7.01
CA GLY A 521 18.40 -5.00 -6.08
C GLY A 521 19.45 -5.96 -6.60
N ALA A 522 19.93 -6.79 -5.69
CA ALA A 522 20.81 -7.91 -5.97
C ALA A 522 20.17 -9.18 -5.44
N THR A 523 20.39 -10.31 -6.13
CA THR A 523 19.89 -11.61 -5.68
C THR A 523 20.91 -12.69 -5.93
N LYS A 524 21.07 -13.58 -4.96
CA LYS A 524 21.75 -14.88 -5.12
C LYS A 524 20.71 -15.97 -4.93
N LEU A 525 20.63 -16.88 -5.88
CA LEU A 525 19.69 -17.99 -5.84
C LEU A 525 20.45 -19.29 -6.07
N SER A 526 20.13 -20.30 -5.32
CA SER A 526 20.59 -21.67 -5.56
C SER A 526 19.42 -22.64 -5.55
N ALA A 527 19.53 -23.71 -6.33
CA ALA A 527 18.60 -24.82 -6.30
C ALA A 527 19.36 -26.14 -6.45
N ALA A 528 18.96 -27.15 -5.69
CA ALA A 528 19.69 -28.42 -5.74
C ALA A 528 19.44 -29.19 -7.04
N SER A 529 18.23 -29.09 -7.58
CA SER A 529 17.85 -29.71 -8.85
C SER A 529 16.56 -29.07 -9.38
N GLY A 530 16.22 -29.38 -10.61
CA GLY A 530 14.97 -28.93 -11.23
C GLY A 530 14.90 -29.27 -12.71
N LEU A 531 13.83 -28.74 -13.31
CA LEU A 531 13.56 -28.80 -14.75
C LEU A 531 13.22 -27.41 -15.22
N LEU A 532 13.96 -26.84 -16.17
CA LEU A 532 13.67 -25.54 -16.80
C LEU A 532 13.77 -25.68 -18.32
N SER A 533 12.74 -25.29 -19.04
CA SER A 533 12.67 -25.39 -20.51
C SER A 533 13.08 -26.79 -21.05
N ASN A 534 12.58 -27.83 -20.39
CA ASN A 534 12.92 -29.24 -20.63
C ASN A 534 14.39 -29.62 -20.39
N VAL A 535 15.16 -28.75 -19.74
CA VAL A 535 16.54 -29.04 -19.31
C VAL A 535 16.51 -29.49 -17.84
N PRO A 536 16.73 -30.78 -17.55
CA PRO A 536 16.94 -31.22 -16.18
C PRO A 536 18.32 -30.74 -15.73
N PHE A 537 18.38 -30.18 -14.54
CA PHE A 537 19.64 -29.64 -14.00
C PHE A 537 19.83 -30.02 -12.55
N THR A 538 21.08 -29.93 -12.10
CA THR A 538 21.47 -29.99 -10.69
C THR A 538 22.41 -28.83 -10.34
N THR A 539 22.53 -28.55 -9.05
CA THR A 539 23.48 -27.56 -8.51
C THR A 539 23.42 -26.19 -9.19
N LEU A 540 22.20 -25.67 -9.40
CA LEU A 540 22.05 -24.32 -9.95
C LEU A 540 22.49 -23.27 -8.93
N ALA A 541 23.31 -22.33 -9.39
CA ALA A 541 23.68 -21.12 -8.67
C ALA A 541 23.56 -19.90 -9.59
N LEU A 542 22.87 -18.87 -9.15
CA LEU A 542 22.67 -17.61 -9.85
C LEU A 542 23.09 -16.44 -8.95
N ASP A 543 23.85 -15.53 -9.49
CA ASP A 543 24.12 -14.20 -8.92
C ASP A 543 23.68 -13.15 -9.96
N ALA A 544 22.75 -12.28 -9.57
CA ALA A 544 22.16 -11.30 -10.48
C ALA A 544 21.81 -9.99 -9.78
N ASN A 545 21.84 -8.91 -10.56
CA ASN A 545 21.38 -7.59 -10.17
C ASN A 545 20.23 -7.17 -11.08
N TYR A 546 19.29 -6.42 -10.55
CA TYR A 546 18.27 -5.76 -11.36
C TYR A 546 18.12 -4.29 -11.00
N GLY A 547 17.75 -3.48 -11.97
CA GLY A 547 17.53 -2.06 -11.80
C GLY A 547 16.82 -1.46 -12.99
N GLY A 548 15.64 -0.87 -12.76
CA GLY A 548 14.80 -0.35 -13.81
C GLY A 548 14.33 -1.45 -14.79
N ASP A 549 14.75 -1.35 -16.04
CA ASP A 549 14.46 -2.30 -17.10
C ASP A 549 15.57 -3.34 -17.36
N ARG A 550 16.66 -3.30 -16.58
CA ARG A 550 17.84 -4.14 -16.77
C ARG A 550 17.94 -5.23 -15.70
N PHE A 551 18.12 -6.46 -16.17
CA PHE A 551 18.47 -7.61 -15.36
C PHE A 551 19.86 -8.12 -15.78
N THR A 552 20.85 -8.00 -14.89
CA THR A 552 22.24 -8.41 -15.14
C THR A 552 22.53 -9.71 -14.39
N VAL A 553 22.87 -10.75 -15.12
CA VAL A 553 23.38 -12.02 -14.60
C VAL A 553 24.89 -11.91 -14.45
N ASN A 554 25.37 -11.73 -13.21
CA ASN A 554 26.79 -11.69 -12.91
C ASN A 554 27.42 -13.07 -13.13
N SER A 555 26.72 -14.10 -12.68
CA SER A 555 27.05 -15.50 -12.91
C SER A 555 25.82 -16.39 -12.80
N LEU A 556 25.73 -17.35 -13.68
CA LEU A 556 24.83 -18.49 -13.64
C LEU A 556 25.67 -19.75 -13.86
N ALA A 557 25.52 -20.75 -13.02
CA ALA A 557 26.16 -22.04 -13.17
C ALA A 557 25.20 -23.17 -12.80
N PHE A 558 25.19 -24.23 -13.56
CA PHE A 558 24.41 -25.42 -13.25
C PHE A 558 24.99 -26.65 -13.99
N ASN A 559 24.71 -27.84 -13.49
CA ASN A 559 25.06 -29.06 -14.15
C ASN A 559 23.85 -29.62 -14.91
N ALA A 560 24.09 -30.00 -16.16
CA ALA A 560 23.10 -30.63 -17.01
C ALA A 560 23.77 -31.56 -18.02
N PHE A 561 23.09 -32.59 -18.45
CA PHE A 561 23.56 -33.47 -19.50
C PHE A 561 24.99 -34.03 -19.24
N SER A 562 25.23 -34.46 -18.01
CA SER A 562 26.55 -35.01 -17.53
C SER A 562 27.71 -33.99 -17.55
N GLY A 563 27.45 -32.75 -17.92
CA GLY A 563 28.40 -31.64 -17.95
C GLY A 563 27.98 -30.43 -17.10
N SER A 564 28.70 -29.33 -17.30
CA SER A 564 28.39 -28.04 -16.62
C SER A 564 28.18 -26.92 -17.65
N ILE A 565 27.28 -26.01 -17.28
CA ILE A 565 26.95 -24.82 -18.06
C ILE A 565 27.11 -23.60 -17.18
N GLY A 566 27.90 -22.64 -17.65
CA GLY A 566 28.03 -21.29 -17.06
C GLY A 566 27.50 -20.23 -18.00
N ALA A 567 26.95 -19.17 -17.46
CA ALA A 567 26.53 -18.00 -18.24
C ALA A 567 26.67 -16.71 -17.43
N ALA A 568 27.01 -15.63 -18.15
CA ALA A 568 26.98 -14.26 -17.62
C ALA A 568 26.51 -13.31 -18.72
N GLY A 569 25.76 -12.26 -18.34
CA GLY A 569 25.20 -11.35 -19.32
C GLY A 569 24.11 -10.44 -18.81
N MET A 570 23.31 -9.94 -19.72
CA MET A 570 22.20 -9.05 -19.37
C MET A 570 20.97 -9.29 -20.22
N VAL A 571 19.82 -8.94 -19.65
CA VAL A 571 18.53 -8.83 -20.32
C VAL A 571 17.98 -7.44 -20.07
N ILE A 572 17.52 -6.77 -21.11
CA ILE A 572 16.73 -5.55 -21.04
C ILE A 572 15.26 -5.96 -21.22
N ILE A 573 14.42 -5.56 -20.26
CA ILE A 573 12.98 -5.89 -20.21
C ILE A 573 12.22 -4.64 -20.66
N GLY A 574 11.31 -4.73 -21.62
CA GLY A 574 10.55 -3.58 -22.05
C GLY A 574 9.84 -3.75 -23.39
N ALA A 575 9.59 -2.64 -24.05
CA ALA A 575 8.93 -2.63 -25.38
C ALA A 575 9.77 -3.34 -26.45
N ALA A 576 11.10 -3.22 -26.38
CA ALA A 576 12.07 -3.89 -27.25
C ALA A 576 13.06 -4.69 -26.38
N PRO A 577 12.68 -5.88 -25.90
CA PRO A 577 13.57 -6.69 -25.05
C PRO A 577 14.82 -7.09 -25.84
N ALA A 578 15.95 -7.05 -25.16
CA ALA A 578 17.25 -7.39 -25.74
C ALA A 578 18.05 -8.24 -24.74
N PHE A 579 18.94 -9.07 -25.24
CA PHE A 579 19.83 -9.87 -24.42
C PHE A 579 21.24 -9.89 -24.98
N ASN A 580 22.19 -10.10 -24.07
CA ASN A 580 23.61 -10.30 -24.41
C ASN A 580 24.20 -11.24 -23.37
N PHE A 581 24.68 -12.42 -23.78
CA PHE A 581 25.21 -13.46 -22.90
C PHE A 581 26.54 -14.01 -23.42
N ASN A 582 27.42 -14.31 -22.47
CA ASN A 582 28.53 -15.23 -22.63
C ASN A 582 28.14 -16.55 -21.97
N ILE A 583 28.26 -17.65 -22.68
CA ILE A 583 27.89 -18.99 -22.24
C ILE A 583 29.11 -19.89 -22.40
N ASP A 584 29.42 -20.67 -21.37
CA ASP A 584 30.43 -21.69 -21.34
C ASP A 584 29.78 -23.02 -21.05
N ALA A 585 30.08 -24.00 -21.85
CA ALA A 585 29.61 -25.39 -21.72
C ALA A 585 30.78 -26.35 -21.67
N GLN A 586 30.76 -27.30 -20.74
CA GLN A 586 31.84 -28.26 -20.58
C GLN A 586 31.27 -29.67 -20.44
N ASN A 587 31.80 -30.59 -21.30
CA ASN A 587 31.49 -32.01 -21.31
C ASN A 587 29.99 -32.32 -21.44
N ILE A 588 29.26 -31.58 -22.21
CA ILE A 588 27.82 -31.73 -22.41
C ILE A 588 27.58 -32.99 -23.29
N ASP A 589 26.83 -33.94 -22.75
CA ASP A 589 26.34 -35.09 -23.54
C ASP A 589 25.36 -34.60 -24.61
N MET A 590 25.77 -34.69 -25.86
CA MET A 590 25.01 -34.20 -27.00
C MET A 590 23.71 -34.96 -27.23
N GLN A 591 23.74 -36.30 -27.00
CA GLN A 591 22.55 -37.13 -27.14
C GLN A 591 21.47 -36.69 -26.11
N ALA A 592 21.86 -36.57 -24.87
CA ALA A 592 20.96 -36.12 -23.80
C ALA A 592 20.44 -34.67 -24.04
N ALA A 593 21.34 -33.76 -24.46
CA ALA A 593 20.99 -32.36 -24.72
C ALA A 593 20.01 -32.22 -25.89
N LEU A 594 20.22 -32.92 -26.98
CA LEU A 594 19.32 -32.91 -28.15
C LEU A 594 18.01 -33.65 -27.85
N GLY A 595 18.05 -34.73 -27.04
CA GLY A 595 16.89 -35.50 -26.62
C GLY A 595 15.93 -34.69 -25.75
N SER A 596 16.46 -33.86 -24.85
CA SER A 596 15.62 -32.94 -24.01
C SER A 596 14.76 -32.01 -24.83
N ARG A 597 15.14 -31.69 -26.06
CA ARG A 597 14.39 -30.86 -27.00
C ARG A 597 13.52 -31.66 -27.96
N HIS A 598 13.36 -32.95 -27.76
CA HIS A 598 12.66 -33.88 -28.68
C HIS A 598 13.17 -33.78 -30.11
N SER A 599 14.48 -33.50 -30.24
CA SER A 599 15.13 -33.38 -31.53
C SER A 599 15.47 -34.78 -32.11
N LYS A 600 15.04 -35.06 -33.34
CA LYS A 600 15.45 -36.26 -34.06
C LYS A 600 16.97 -36.36 -34.23
N ALA A 601 17.72 -35.26 -34.06
CA ALA A 601 19.17 -35.28 -34.07
C ALA A 601 19.79 -36.01 -32.85
N ALA A 602 19.03 -36.21 -31.77
CA ALA A 602 19.44 -37.01 -30.62
C ALA A 602 19.79 -38.46 -30.98
N ASP A 603 19.11 -39.02 -31.98
CA ASP A 603 19.38 -40.35 -32.49
C ASP A 603 20.60 -40.41 -33.43
N THR A 604 21.01 -39.22 -33.92
CA THR A 604 22.05 -39.12 -34.96
C THR A 604 23.40 -38.63 -34.41
N ILE A 605 23.41 -37.75 -33.41
CA ILE A 605 24.66 -37.13 -32.90
C ILE A 605 24.92 -37.59 -31.46
N ARG A 606 26.08 -38.18 -31.25
CA ARG A 606 26.61 -38.57 -29.95
C ARG A 606 27.96 -37.92 -29.70
N GLY A 607 28.36 -37.80 -28.44
CA GLY A 607 29.68 -37.28 -28.05
C GLY A 607 29.53 -36.21 -26.93
N SER A 608 30.66 -35.81 -26.41
CA SER A 608 30.72 -34.75 -25.39
C SER A 608 31.13 -33.40 -26.01
N LEU A 609 30.32 -32.37 -25.80
CA LEU A 609 30.57 -31.02 -26.30
C LEU A 609 31.18 -30.14 -25.20
N THR A 610 32.25 -29.46 -25.55
CA THR A 610 32.83 -28.36 -24.76
C THR A 610 32.96 -27.13 -25.65
N GLY A 611 32.58 -25.93 -25.16
CA GLY A 611 32.67 -24.74 -25.96
C GLY A 611 32.23 -23.46 -25.22
N ASN A 612 32.40 -22.35 -25.89
CA ASN A 612 31.87 -21.08 -25.45
C ASN A 612 31.10 -20.39 -26.56
N LEU A 613 30.19 -19.56 -26.18
CA LEU A 613 29.32 -18.80 -27.08
C LEU A 613 29.09 -17.42 -26.50
N HIS A 614 29.43 -16.38 -27.25
CA HIS A 614 28.89 -15.04 -27.05
C HIS A 614 27.69 -14.86 -27.97
N ILE A 615 26.54 -14.45 -27.42
CA ILE A 615 25.31 -14.27 -28.19
C ILE A 615 24.53 -13.05 -27.71
N ALA A 616 24.07 -12.26 -28.67
CA ALA A 616 23.21 -11.12 -28.44
C ALA A 616 22.05 -11.13 -29.45
N GLY A 617 20.93 -10.55 -29.04
CA GLY A 617 19.73 -10.43 -29.87
C GLY A 617 18.67 -9.56 -29.24
N GLN A 618 17.64 -9.24 -30.01
CA GLN A 618 16.50 -8.45 -29.55
C GLN A 618 15.19 -8.92 -30.18
N GLY A 619 14.09 -8.83 -29.42
CA GLY A 619 12.76 -9.23 -29.89
C GLY A 619 11.93 -9.90 -28.79
N LYS A 620 10.61 -9.94 -28.98
CA LYS A 620 9.64 -10.54 -28.04
C LYS A 620 9.41 -12.04 -28.22
N GLY A 621 9.99 -12.65 -29.25
CA GLY A 621 9.81 -14.08 -29.54
C GLY A 621 10.83 -14.54 -30.56
N LEU A 622 10.94 -15.86 -30.77
CA LEU A 622 11.94 -16.48 -31.65
C LEU A 622 11.94 -15.87 -33.05
N ASP A 623 10.79 -15.57 -33.63
CA ASP A 623 10.69 -15.01 -34.99
C ASP A 623 11.28 -13.59 -35.09
N GLN A 624 11.22 -12.80 -34.02
CA GLN A 624 11.84 -11.48 -33.95
C GLN A 624 13.31 -11.56 -33.53
N ILE A 625 13.66 -12.53 -32.68
CA ILE A 625 15.02 -12.73 -32.20
C ILE A 625 15.93 -13.29 -33.31
N LYS A 626 15.50 -14.32 -34.07
CA LYS A 626 16.29 -14.99 -35.12
C LYS A 626 16.99 -13.99 -36.07
N PRO A 627 16.31 -13.01 -36.70
CA PRO A 627 16.96 -12.08 -37.62
C PRO A 627 17.94 -11.09 -36.97
N THR A 628 17.80 -10.87 -35.64
CA THR A 628 18.62 -9.91 -34.89
C THR A 628 19.81 -10.58 -34.19
N MET A 629 19.88 -11.90 -34.18
CA MET A 629 20.93 -12.64 -33.51
C MET A 629 22.30 -12.28 -34.07
N ARG A 630 23.27 -12.07 -33.19
CA ARG A 630 24.69 -11.90 -33.47
C ARG A 630 25.49 -12.63 -32.43
N GLY A 631 26.56 -13.27 -32.84
CA GLY A 631 27.39 -14.00 -31.91
C GLY A 631 28.63 -14.59 -32.52
N ALA A 632 29.47 -15.13 -31.67
CA ALA A 632 30.64 -15.89 -32.05
C ALA A 632 30.96 -16.92 -30.97
N GLY A 633 31.58 -17.99 -31.33
CA GLY A 633 31.96 -19.04 -30.39
C GLY A 633 32.94 -20.04 -30.95
N ARG A 634 33.29 -20.97 -30.10
CA ARG A 634 34.05 -22.15 -30.46
C ARG A 634 33.43 -23.38 -29.80
N ALA A 635 33.46 -24.46 -30.51
CA ALA A 635 33.00 -25.75 -30.01
C ALA A 635 34.02 -26.83 -30.27
N ARG A 636 34.14 -27.77 -29.36
CA ARG A 636 34.93 -28.97 -29.46
C ARG A 636 34.07 -30.16 -29.02
N MET A 637 34.11 -31.22 -29.82
CA MET A 637 33.39 -32.44 -29.52
C MET A 637 34.38 -33.56 -29.38
N GLY A 638 34.36 -34.32 -28.30
CA GLY A 638 35.14 -35.51 -28.06
C GLY A 638 34.26 -36.77 -28.14
N ASN A 639 34.89 -37.88 -28.53
CA ASN A 639 34.23 -39.20 -28.65
C ASN A 639 32.91 -39.09 -29.42
N GLY A 640 32.93 -38.37 -30.53
CA GLY A 640 31.80 -38.11 -31.40
C GLY A 640 31.43 -39.28 -32.29
N LYS A 641 30.12 -39.38 -32.60
CA LYS A 641 29.59 -40.32 -33.57
C LYS A 641 28.37 -39.73 -34.27
N LEU A 642 28.36 -39.84 -35.60
CA LEU A 642 27.16 -39.58 -36.40
C LEU A 642 26.54 -40.95 -36.73
N VAL A 643 25.44 -41.26 -36.05
CA VAL A 643 24.72 -42.53 -36.16
C VAL A 643 23.85 -42.54 -37.40
N GLY A 644 23.92 -43.58 -38.22
CA GLY A 644 23.12 -43.69 -39.42
C GLY A 644 23.61 -42.87 -40.61
N VAL A 645 24.75 -42.15 -40.47
CA VAL A 645 25.35 -41.35 -41.57
C VAL A 645 26.83 -41.70 -41.74
N ASN A 646 27.11 -42.52 -42.73
CA ASN A 646 28.49 -42.83 -43.10
C ASN A 646 28.97 -41.84 -44.17
N ILE A 647 29.54 -40.73 -43.78
CA ILE A 647 30.02 -39.67 -44.68
C ILE A 647 31.16 -40.18 -45.55
N VAL A 648 32.14 -40.83 -44.95
CA VAL A 648 33.36 -41.25 -45.64
C VAL A 648 33.06 -42.39 -46.59
N GLY A 649 32.35 -43.41 -46.14
CA GLY A 649 31.96 -44.55 -47.00
C GLY A 649 31.05 -44.13 -48.19
N GLN A 650 30.16 -43.16 -47.95
CA GLN A 650 29.33 -42.58 -49.05
C GLN A 650 30.19 -41.75 -50.02
N ALA A 651 31.11 -40.92 -49.50
CA ALA A 651 31.98 -40.11 -50.34
C ALA A 651 32.87 -40.98 -51.26
N LEU A 652 33.50 -42.02 -50.66
CA LEU A 652 34.37 -42.93 -51.39
C LEU A 652 33.57 -43.73 -52.45
N ARG A 653 32.39 -44.28 -52.11
CA ARG A 653 31.51 -44.95 -53.06
C ARG A 653 31.01 -44.06 -54.20
N LYS A 654 30.66 -42.77 -53.89
CA LYS A 654 30.23 -41.85 -54.93
C LYS A 654 31.41 -41.37 -55.80
N ALA A 655 32.60 -41.30 -55.27
CA ALA A 655 33.81 -41.02 -56.04
C ALA A 655 34.17 -42.13 -57.05
N ASP A 656 33.72 -43.36 -56.88
CA ASP A 656 33.81 -44.45 -57.79
C ASP A 656 33.18 -44.15 -59.18
N ASN A 657 32.25 -43.23 -59.22
CA ASN A 657 31.56 -42.83 -60.46
C ASN A 657 32.24 -41.70 -61.24
N VAL A 658 33.41 -41.26 -60.80
CA VAL A 658 34.17 -40.17 -61.45
C VAL A 658 34.83 -40.70 -62.74
N PRO A 659 34.55 -40.11 -63.92
CA PRO A 659 35.14 -40.53 -65.14
C PRO A 659 36.73 -40.45 -65.10
N GLY A 660 37.39 -41.51 -65.41
CA GLY A 660 38.86 -41.64 -65.45
C GLY A 660 39.50 -42.21 -64.19
N ILE A 661 38.85 -42.28 -63.09
CA ILE A 661 39.29 -42.82 -61.81
C ILE A 661 38.85 -44.27 -61.63
N GLY A 662 37.62 -44.64 -62.08
CA GLY A 662 37.06 -46.00 -61.96
C GLY A 662 36.81 -46.29 -60.48
N ALA A 663 36.45 -47.58 -60.13
CA ALA A 663 36.13 -47.88 -58.72
C ALA A 663 37.37 -47.58 -57.83
N LEU A 664 37.18 -46.51 -56.97
CA LEU A 664 38.23 -46.03 -56.05
C LEU A 664 38.58 -47.08 -54.96
N VAL A 665 37.62 -47.84 -54.58
CA VAL A 665 37.73 -48.74 -53.41
C VAL A 665 37.64 -50.19 -53.88
N PRO A 666 38.77 -50.97 -54.02
CA PRO A 666 38.70 -52.36 -54.23
C PRO A 666 38.08 -53.17 -53.12
N ALA A 667 37.59 -54.37 -53.46
CA ALA A 667 36.95 -55.31 -52.49
C ALA A 667 37.89 -55.67 -51.31
N SER A 668 39.22 -55.73 -51.57
CA SER A 668 40.18 -55.98 -50.51
C SER A 668 40.27 -54.90 -49.50
N ILE A 669 40.13 -53.61 -49.88
CA ILE A 669 40.06 -52.47 -48.96
C ILE A 669 38.84 -52.51 -48.13
N VAL A 670 37.67 -52.81 -48.71
CA VAL A 670 36.42 -52.99 -47.98
C VAL A 670 36.49 -54.12 -46.95
N ALA A 671 37.24 -55.18 -47.25
CA ALA A 671 37.43 -56.28 -46.33
C ALA A 671 38.40 -55.96 -45.17
N ASN A 672 39.45 -55.16 -45.44
CA ASN A 672 40.44 -54.73 -44.44
C ASN A 672 39.94 -53.62 -43.51
N HIS A 673 38.98 -52.79 -44.00
CA HIS A 673 38.42 -51.63 -43.22
C HIS A 673 36.88 -51.75 -43.09
N PRO A 674 36.39 -52.86 -42.47
CA PRO A 674 34.92 -53.07 -42.38
C PRO A 674 34.22 -51.92 -41.57
N GLU A 675 34.87 -51.32 -40.61
CA GLU A 675 34.32 -50.22 -39.80
C GLU A 675 34.02 -48.96 -40.65
N LEU A 676 34.85 -48.70 -41.64
CA LEU A 676 34.70 -47.56 -42.53
C LEU A 676 33.62 -47.78 -43.60
N PHE A 677 33.47 -49.00 -44.11
CA PHE A 677 32.61 -49.26 -45.28
C PHE A 677 31.32 -49.99 -44.96
N LYS A 678 31.27 -50.82 -43.90
CA LYS A 678 30.07 -51.59 -43.49
C LYS A 678 29.31 -50.92 -42.34
N SER A 679 29.97 -50.07 -41.52
CA SER A 679 29.28 -49.31 -40.48
C SER A 679 28.34 -48.31 -41.10
N PRO A 680 27.12 -48.14 -40.64
CA PRO A 680 26.24 -47.07 -41.02
C PRO A 680 26.67 -45.70 -40.48
N ASP A 681 27.66 -45.65 -39.57
CA ASP A 681 28.00 -44.51 -38.75
C ASP A 681 29.30 -43.83 -39.22
N THR A 682 29.54 -42.61 -38.82
CA THR A 682 30.81 -41.89 -38.92
C THR A 682 31.36 -41.71 -37.48
N ASP A 683 32.49 -42.33 -37.19
CA ASP A 683 33.18 -42.14 -35.92
C ASP A 683 34.10 -40.95 -35.96
N ILE A 684 34.06 -40.14 -34.91
CA ILE A 684 34.81 -38.89 -34.74
C ILE A 684 35.53 -38.96 -33.40
N GLN A 685 36.86 -39.02 -33.37
CA GLN A 685 37.60 -38.98 -32.12
C GLN A 685 37.50 -37.61 -31.44
N ASP A 686 37.76 -36.58 -32.26
CA ASP A 686 37.54 -35.19 -31.86
C ASP A 686 37.13 -34.34 -33.05
N ALA A 687 36.34 -33.32 -32.78
CA ALA A 687 36.02 -32.27 -33.74
C ALA A 687 36.09 -30.90 -33.09
N SER A 688 36.46 -29.88 -33.85
CA SER A 688 36.50 -28.50 -33.40
C SER A 688 36.12 -27.55 -34.50
N LEU A 689 35.53 -26.41 -34.11
CA LEU A 689 35.22 -25.30 -34.99
C LEU A 689 35.20 -24.00 -34.20
N THR A 690 35.53 -22.91 -34.91
CA THR A 690 35.08 -21.58 -34.52
C THR A 690 33.92 -21.18 -35.41
N PHE A 691 33.03 -20.36 -34.91
CA PHE A 691 31.86 -19.95 -35.67
C PHE A 691 31.42 -18.54 -35.36
N THR A 692 30.72 -17.93 -36.31
CA THR A 692 30.02 -16.64 -36.16
C THR A 692 28.52 -16.82 -36.40
N ILE A 693 27.71 -16.05 -35.71
CA ILE A 693 26.23 -16.06 -35.85
C ILE A 693 25.84 -14.69 -36.43
N LEU A 694 25.10 -14.72 -37.52
CA LEU A 694 24.47 -13.53 -38.09
C LEU A 694 23.05 -13.86 -38.55
N GLY A 695 22.07 -13.31 -37.84
CA GLY A 695 20.69 -13.72 -38.02
C GLY A 695 20.54 -15.21 -37.73
N PRO A 696 19.82 -15.98 -38.58
CA PRO A 696 19.64 -17.41 -38.37
C PRO A 696 20.85 -18.25 -38.75
N ARG A 697 21.86 -17.66 -39.41
CA ARG A 697 23.03 -18.40 -39.93
C ARG A 697 24.17 -18.49 -38.94
N ILE A 698 24.79 -19.66 -38.91
CA ILE A 698 26.02 -20.00 -38.17
C ILE A 698 27.06 -20.38 -39.21
N THR A 699 28.14 -19.62 -39.31
CA THR A 699 29.20 -19.80 -40.34
C THR A 699 30.48 -20.22 -39.65
N SER A 700 31.14 -21.25 -40.17
CA SER A 700 32.46 -21.70 -39.76
C SER A 700 33.36 -21.84 -40.98
N HIS A 701 34.63 -21.45 -40.79
CA HIS A 701 35.68 -21.56 -41.84
C HIS A 701 36.80 -22.56 -41.49
N ASP A 702 36.73 -23.18 -40.30
CA ASP A 702 37.77 -24.00 -39.71
C ASP A 702 37.23 -25.29 -39.04
N LEU A 703 36.06 -25.76 -39.50
CA LEU A 703 35.53 -27.03 -38.96
C LEU A 703 36.49 -28.17 -39.32
N VAL A 704 36.95 -28.85 -38.31
CA VAL A 704 37.78 -30.04 -38.46
C VAL A 704 37.24 -31.16 -37.57
N ALA A 705 37.24 -32.38 -38.14
CA ALA A 705 36.88 -33.61 -37.38
C ALA A 705 37.92 -34.67 -37.70
N HIS A 706 38.49 -35.26 -36.67
CA HIS A 706 39.51 -36.33 -36.77
C HIS A 706 38.93 -37.67 -36.38
N SER A 707 39.36 -38.70 -37.13
CA SER A 707 39.16 -40.10 -36.80
C SER A 707 40.46 -40.84 -36.99
N THR A 708 40.49 -42.14 -36.74
CA THR A 708 41.71 -42.97 -36.91
C THR A 708 42.20 -42.98 -38.33
N ASP A 709 41.29 -43.16 -39.30
CA ASP A 709 41.65 -43.40 -40.70
C ASP A 709 41.44 -42.16 -41.58
N TYR A 710 40.85 -41.05 -41.02
CA TYR A 710 40.59 -39.85 -41.84
C TYR A 710 40.44 -38.60 -40.98
N SER A 711 40.54 -37.46 -41.63
CA SER A 711 40.15 -36.15 -41.14
C SER A 711 39.19 -35.52 -42.12
N ILE A 712 38.13 -34.83 -41.57
CA ILE A 712 37.18 -34.04 -42.35
C ILE A 712 37.44 -32.57 -42.05
N PHE A 713 37.63 -31.76 -43.08
CA PHE A 713 37.71 -30.30 -43.01
C PHE A 713 36.51 -29.73 -43.74
N ALA A 714 35.86 -28.70 -43.16
CA ALA A 714 34.71 -28.08 -43.80
C ALA A 714 34.67 -26.57 -43.57
N ASP A 715 34.20 -25.86 -44.57
CA ASP A 715 33.96 -24.44 -44.57
C ASP A 715 32.54 -24.20 -45.11
N GLY A 716 31.81 -23.29 -44.45
CA GLY A 716 30.45 -22.97 -44.88
C GLY A 716 29.53 -22.58 -43.73
N TRP A 717 28.27 -22.85 -43.91
CA TRP A 717 27.26 -22.41 -42.96
C TRP A 717 26.17 -23.49 -42.71
N PHE A 718 25.52 -23.38 -41.57
CA PHE A 718 24.26 -24.01 -41.25
C PHE A 718 23.32 -23.02 -40.55
N ASP A 719 22.05 -23.25 -40.58
CA ASP A 719 21.09 -22.33 -39.96
C ASP A 719 20.20 -23.00 -38.90
N LEU A 720 19.48 -22.19 -38.15
CA LEU A 720 18.56 -22.62 -37.11
C LEU A 720 17.34 -23.39 -37.67
N ASP A 721 17.10 -23.30 -38.98
CA ASP A 721 16.02 -24.02 -39.67
C ASP A 721 16.52 -25.36 -40.27
N LYS A 722 17.77 -25.74 -39.88
CA LYS A 722 18.47 -27.00 -40.21
C LYS A 722 18.97 -27.12 -41.65
N ASN A 723 19.02 -26.03 -42.40
CA ASN A 723 19.65 -26.02 -43.70
C ASN A 723 21.16 -25.86 -43.51
N LEU A 724 21.93 -26.44 -44.44
CA LEU A 724 23.38 -26.33 -44.45
C LEU A 724 23.93 -26.35 -45.86
N ASP A 725 25.10 -25.72 -46.01
CA ASP A 725 25.92 -25.72 -47.22
C ASP A 725 27.39 -25.62 -46.82
N LEU A 726 28.13 -26.73 -46.95
CA LEU A 726 29.52 -26.85 -46.55
C LEU A 726 30.35 -27.36 -47.71
N ALA A 727 31.37 -26.61 -48.06
CA ALA A 727 32.48 -27.12 -48.85
C ALA A 727 33.39 -27.92 -47.94
N ALA A 728 33.52 -29.21 -48.17
CA ALA A 728 34.26 -30.10 -47.29
C ALA A 728 35.33 -30.86 -48.06
N LYS A 729 36.32 -31.41 -47.33
CA LYS A 729 37.28 -32.38 -47.86
C LYS A 729 37.53 -33.44 -46.83
N ILE A 730 37.62 -34.67 -47.26
CA ILE A 730 38.11 -35.81 -46.49
C ILE A 730 39.58 -36.00 -46.82
N LEU A 731 40.45 -35.97 -45.80
CA LEU A 731 41.85 -36.34 -45.90
C LEU A 731 42.02 -37.68 -45.22
N LEU A 732 42.41 -38.73 -46.01
CA LEU A 732 42.63 -40.03 -45.46
C LEU A 732 43.97 -40.08 -44.73
N SER A 733 44.09 -40.92 -43.70
CA SER A 733 45.33 -41.14 -42.99
C SER A 733 46.45 -41.65 -43.97
N LYS A 734 47.73 -41.31 -43.70
CA LYS A 734 48.80 -41.73 -44.52
C LYS A 734 48.89 -43.26 -44.73
N PRO A 735 48.71 -44.10 -43.65
CA PRO A 735 48.69 -45.55 -43.86
C PRO A 735 47.57 -45.99 -44.78
N PHE A 736 46.33 -45.50 -44.54
CA PHE A 736 45.21 -45.90 -45.39
C PHE A 736 45.29 -45.35 -46.79
N SER A 737 45.84 -44.13 -47.01
CA SER A 737 46.17 -43.61 -48.32
C SER A 737 47.09 -44.40 -49.10
N SER A 738 48.22 -44.86 -48.47
CA SER A 738 49.22 -45.72 -49.08
C SER A 738 48.65 -47.09 -49.49
N GLU A 739 47.87 -47.73 -48.66
CA GLU A 739 47.14 -48.93 -48.93
C GLU A 739 46.20 -48.79 -50.14
N LEU A 740 45.44 -47.70 -50.18
CA LEU A 740 44.51 -47.43 -51.25
C LEU A 740 45.24 -47.17 -52.60
N VAL A 741 46.33 -46.40 -52.58
CA VAL A 741 47.15 -46.11 -53.77
C VAL A 741 47.85 -47.38 -54.26
N ALA A 742 48.33 -48.25 -53.33
CA ALA A 742 48.95 -49.52 -53.68
C ALA A 742 47.92 -50.47 -54.33
N ALA A 743 46.72 -50.51 -53.81
CA ALA A 743 45.62 -51.29 -54.36
C ALA A 743 45.11 -50.74 -55.71
N LYS A 744 45.27 -49.44 -56.00
CA LYS A 744 44.84 -48.79 -57.19
C LYS A 744 45.63 -47.47 -57.51
N HIS A 745 46.54 -47.60 -58.48
CA HIS A 745 47.47 -46.50 -58.82
C HIS A 745 46.77 -45.18 -59.18
N ASN A 746 45.67 -45.22 -59.85
CA ASN A 746 44.95 -43.97 -60.27
C ASN A 746 44.46 -43.12 -59.09
N VAL A 747 44.38 -43.70 -57.89
CA VAL A 747 44.02 -42.92 -56.64
C VAL A 747 45.16 -41.94 -56.34
N SER A 748 46.34 -42.13 -56.80
CA SER A 748 47.47 -41.20 -56.65
C SER A 748 47.16 -39.78 -57.15
N TYR A 749 46.23 -39.67 -58.08
CA TYR A 749 45.78 -38.37 -58.61
C TYR A 749 45.04 -37.53 -57.57
N LEU A 750 44.56 -38.15 -56.49
CA LEU A 750 43.89 -37.49 -55.42
C LEU A 750 44.77 -37.23 -54.17
N THR A 751 46.06 -37.63 -54.26
CA THR A 751 46.99 -37.38 -53.17
C THR A 751 47.45 -35.92 -53.11
N ASN A 752 47.55 -35.39 -51.88
CA ASN A 752 48.19 -34.10 -51.64
C ASN A 752 49.73 -34.22 -51.64
N SER A 753 50.47 -33.13 -51.39
CA SER A 753 51.90 -33.04 -51.28
C SER A 753 52.56 -34.03 -50.30
N ASP A 754 51.78 -34.39 -49.26
CA ASP A 754 52.22 -35.27 -48.17
C ASP A 754 51.92 -36.77 -48.42
N GLY A 755 51.31 -37.06 -49.58
CA GLY A 755 50.96 -38.44 -49.99
C GLY A 755 49.63 -38.94 -49.42
N ALA A 756 48.84 -38.11 -48.73
CA ALA A 756 47.54 -38.43 -48.25
C ALA A 756 46.44 -38.16 -49.29
N VAL A 757 45.54 -39.14 -49.46
CA VAL A 757 44.39 -38.98 -50.38
C VAL A 757 43.38 -37.93 -49.82
N GLU A 758 43.08 -36.94 -50.66
CA GLU A 758 42.19 -35.86 -50.37
C GLU A 758 40.95 -35.86 -51.30
N ILE A 759 39.76 -35.99 -50.72
CA ILE A 759 38.50 -36.06 -51.47
C ILE A 759 37.71 -34.82 -51.19
N PRO A 760 37.61 -33.90 -52.13
CA PRO A 760 36.76 -32.70 -51.97
C PRO A 760 35.30 -33.06 -52.14
N LEU A 761 34.44 -32.53 -51.24
CA LEU A 761 33.00 -32.76 -51.11
C LEU A 761 32.20 -31.48 -51.07
N GLN A 762 30.93 -31.58 -51.45
CA GLN A 762 29.88 -30.64 -51.13
C GLN A 762 28.90 -31.35 -50.23
N VAL A 763 28.60 -30.78 -49.07
CA VAL A 763 27.58 -31.25 -48.14
C VAL A 763 26.49 -30.19 -48.05
N ALA A 764 25.33 -30.45 -48.63
CA ALA A 764 24.28 -29.41 -48.71
C ALA A 764 22.88 -30.04 -48.46
N GLY A 765 21.91 -29.21 -48.14
CA GLY A 765 20.51 -29.62 -47.91
C GLY A 765 20.08 -29.45 -46.50
N ARG A 766 19.32 -30.41 -45.95
CA ARG A 766 18.68 -30.25 -44.64
C ARG A 766 19.01 -31.43 -43.70
N LEU A 767 19.39 -31.09 -42.48
CA LEU A 767 19.58 -32.08 -41.41
C LEU A 767 18.24 -32.77 -41.05
N PRO A 768 18.24 -34.09 -40.72
CA PRO A 768 19.40 -34.95 -40.48
C PRO A 768 19.94 -35.70 -41.69
N HIS A 769 19.41 -35.47 -42.89
CA HIS A 769 19.81 -36.19 -44.10
C HIS A 769 20.37 -35.27 -45.20
N PRO A 770 21.59 -34.70 -44.99
CA PRO A 770 22.20 -33.86 -46.01
C PRO A 770 22.62 -34.65 -47.22
N ALA A 771 22.63 -34.04 -48.37
CA ALA A 771 23.22 -34.61 -49.59
C ALA A 771 24.75 -34.46 -49.49
N VAL A 772 25.47 -35.57 -49.55
CA VAL A 772 26.94 -35.60 -49.64
C VAL A 772 27.32 -36.02 -51.04
N ALA A 773 28.08 -35.17 -51.77
CA ALA A 773 28.53 -35.45 -53.12
C ALA A 773 30.00 -35.04 -53.28
N PRO A 774 30.79 -35.83 -53.99
CA PRO A 774 32.13 -35.42 -54.38
C PRO A 774 32.08 -34.18 -55.29
N ASN A 775 33.01 -33.24 -55.07
CA ASN A 775 33.15 -32.08 -55.96
C ASN A 775 33.91 -32.45 -57.18
N LEU A 776 33.20 -32.93 -58.26
CA LEU A 776 33.70 -33.44 -59.49
C LEU A 776 34.62 -32.43 -60.25
N THR A 777 34.30 -31.14 -60.13
CA THR A 777 35.11 -30.10 -60.77
C THR A 777 36.55 -30.04 -60.19
N ILE A 778 36.65 -30.02 -58.87
CA ILE A 778 37.96 -30.01 -58.18
C ILE A 778 38.72 -31.33 -58.43
N ILE A 779 37.98 -32.42 -58.35
CA ILE A 779 38.59 -33.77 -58.65
C ILE A 779 39.17 -33.81 -60.10
N ALA A 780 38.40 -33.38 -61.09
CA ALA A 780 38.82 -33.38 -62.48
C ALA A 780 40.02 -32.42 -62.75
N GLN A 781 40.01 -31.24 -62.09
CA GLN A 781 41.15 -30.31 -62.17
C GLN A 781 42.43 -30.92 -61.58
N ARG A 782 42.36 -31.60 -60.44
CA ARG A 782 43.52 -32.29 -59.84
C ARG A 782 44.04 -33.41 -60.74
N ALA A 783 43.12 -34.25 -61.23
CA ALA A 783 43.49 -35.33 -62.14
C ALA A 783 44.20 -34.80 -63.42
N ALA A 784 43.69 -33.70 -63.99
CA ALA A 784 44.33 -33.05 -65.15
C ALA A 784 45.72 -32.51 -64.83
N THR A 785 45.90 -31.87 -63.64
CA THR A 785 47.21 -31.32 -63.23
C THR A 785 48.25 -32.45 -63.04
N HIS A 786 47.88 -33.50 -62.35
CA HIS A 786 48.73 -34.67 -62.16
C HIS A 786 49.07 -35.38 -63.48
N ALA A 787 48.13 -35.50 -64.40
CA ALA A 787 48.38 -36.07 -65.75
C ALA A 787 49.38 -35.22 -66.53
N VAL A 788 49.29 -33.91 -66.43
CA VAL A 788 50.25 -33.00 -67.07
C VAL A 788 51.62 -33.10 -66.38
N GLN A 789 51.70 -33.13 -65.08
CA GLN A 789 52.94 -33.29 -64.31
C GLN A 789 53.63 -34.63 -64.60
N GLY A 790 52.86 -35.73 -64.64
CA GLY A 790 53.34 -37.08 -64.97
C GLY A 790 53.93 -37.12 -66.37
N ARG A 791 53.24 -36.50 -67.35
CA ARG A 791 53.80 -36.41 -68.72
C ARG A 791 55.03 -35.54 -68.80
N VAL A 792 55.09 -34.45 -68.03
CA VAL A 792 56.30 -33.60 -67.96
C VAL A 792 57.43 -34.36 -67.23
N GLY A 793 57.15 -35.11 -66.19
CA GLY A 793 58.12 -35.96 -65.48
C GLY A 793 58.73 -37.07 -66.40
N GLU A 794 57.87 -37.76 -67.16
CA GLU A 794 58.29 -38.76 -68.13
C GLU A 794 59.14 -38.18 -69.23
N LEU A 795 58.79 -37.00 -69.74
CA LEU A 795 59.54 -36.20 -70.70
C LEU A 795 60.92 -35.76 -70.17
N ILE A 796 60.97 -35.40 -68.90
CA ILE A 796 62.19 -35.02 -68.17
C ILE A 796 63.10 -36.26 -68.00
N GLN A 797 62.49 -37.40 -67.62
CA GLN A 797 63.21 -38.62 -67.40
C GLN A 797 63.74 -39.29 -68.72
N LYS A 798 62.94 -39.23 -69.80
CA LYS A 798 63.33 -39.76 -71.15
C LYS A 798 64.30 -38.94 -71.88
N ASN A 799 64.33 -37.56 -71.76
CA ASN A 799 65.10 -36.70 -72.57
C ASN A 799 66.15 -35.82 -71.83
N GLY A 800 66.27 -36.02 -70.52
CA GLY A 800 67.13 -35.13 -69.68
C GLY A 800 66.76 -33.65 -69.77
N LEU A 801 67.15 -32.84 -68.76
CA LEU A 801 66.86 -31.41 -68.70
C LEU A 801 67.39 -30.62 -69.96
N GLY A 802 68.43 -31.15 -70.69
CA GLY A 802 68.99 -30.52 -71.84
C GLY A 802 68.15 -30.68 -73.13
N GLY A 803 67.26 -31.69 -73.21
CA GLY A 803 66.40 -31.95 -74.38
C GLY A 803 65.14 -31.15 -74.43
N LEU A 804 64.68 -30.71 -73.31
CA LEU A 804 63.44 -29.92 -73.16
C LEU A 804 63.65 -28.42 -73.57
N LEU A 805 64.86 -27.89 -73.41
CA LEU A 805 65.19 -26.48 -73.75
C LEU A 805 65.37 -26.30 -75.28
N LYS A 806 65.48 -27.43 -76.04
CA LYS A 806 65.73 -27.29 -77.55
C LYS A 806 64.43 -27.43 -78.38
N LYS A 807 63.30 -27.86 -77.82
CA LYS A 807 62.00 -27.80 -78.51
C LYS A 807 61.30 -26.49 -78.27
N LYS A 808 61.37 -25.59 -79.19
CA LYS A 808 60.51 -24.37 -79.25
C LYS A 808 59.04 -24.80 -79.20
N GLY A 809 58.42 -24.70 -78.07
CA GLY A 809 57.00 -24.93 -77.94
C GLY A 809 56.46 -25.01 -76.49
N LEU A 810 57.33 -25.19 -75.51
CA LEU A 810 56.88 -25.30 -74.09
C LEU A 810 56.95 -24.03 -73.24
N GLY A 811 57.53 -22.96 -73.78
CA GLY A 811 57.59 -21.63 -73.10
C GLY A 811 56.27 -20.93 -72.99
N GLY A 812 55.26 -21.34 -73.73
CA GLY A 812 53.88 -20.81 -73.61
C GLY A 812 52.98 -21.45 -72.59
N LEU A 813 53.39 -22.67 -72.08
CA LEU A 813 52.51 -23.40 -71.11
C LEU A 813 52.86 -23.12 -69.63
N LEU A 814 54.05 -22.54 -69.37
CA LEU A 814 54.48 -22.14 -68.02
C LEU A 814 54.28 -20.68 -67.67
N GLY A 815 53.98 -19.86 -68.74
CA GLY A 815 53.67 -18.42 -68.51
C GLY A 815 52.24 -18.06 -68.06
N GLY A 816 51.35 -19.01 -68.02
CA GLY A 816 49.96 -18.74 -67.78
C GLY A 816 49.45 -18.95 -66.30
N PHE A 817 50.28 -19.40 -65.37
CA PHE A 817 49.88 -19.66 -64.00
C PHE A 817 50.63 -18.86 -62.94
N GLY A 818 51.00 -17.65 -63.29
CA GLY A 818 51.57 -16.72 -62.31
C GLY A 818 50.99 -15.36 -62.48
N GLY A 819 49.97 -15.06 -61.85
CA GLY A 819 49.45 -13.66 -61.80
C GLY A 819 47.97 -13.60 -61.41
N GLY A 820 47.74 -13.36 -60.16
CA GLY A 820 46.42 -13.05 -59.61
C GLY A 820 46.50 -12.86 -58.10
N ASN A 821 47.32 -11.89 -57.68
CA ASN A 821 47.15 -11.18 -56.44
C ASN A 821 45.95 -10.22 -56.60
N ASN A 822 44.87 -10.42 -55.84
CA ASN A 822 44.29 -9.38 -54.98
C ASN A 822 43.17 -10.04 -54.19
#